data_87fbeb325fe945e28bc2f0142827b8f7
#
_entry.id   87fbeb325fe945e28bc2f0142827b8f7
#
_cell.length_a   1.000
_cell.length_b   1.000
_cell.length_c   1.000
_cell.angle_alpha   90.00
_cell.angle_beta   90.00
_cell.angle_gamma   90.00
#
_symmetry.space_group_name_H-M   'P 1'
#
loop_
_entity.id
_entity.type
_entity.pdbx_description
1 polymer ?
#
loop_
_entity_poly.entity_id
_entity_poly.type
_entity_poly.pdbx_seq_one_letter_code
_entity_poly.pdbx_strand_id
1 'polypeptide(L)'
;MRGIKVLSAVLLLVAGTAPVLAQGTGRIEGEIVRPNGKGLGGVTVVLSELGSVEITNNEGRFVFEGVPEGSYTVSFTLGDNTDSQEVTVTSGATTQVDQQVDWDVSFAEEITIFSASRRRERIVEAPAAVTVITEQQIEREAAHGQLPKLLEFTPGAEVTQSGLYDFNFNARGFNSSLNRRILTLIDGRDPSVIFLGSQEWTSLALPLDSLASVELVRGPGSALYGADAYNGVVNMTTKTPRETVGGRATLSGGELSTVRGDLSVAGELGNDWYGRVVGGYLEGDDFAQSRVDRNGNGVPDVGTEVEYPGLGLERQPLVRDRNEAYWGNLRLDKYFDRGHTFTLEAGYSDFEAGGVAVTGIGRVQTTDSVRPYLRLNYNTQHWNFLAYRNERDADDTRSLSTGIPLYLDSDKTHFEVQGHSGFAGGRGRVIGGVSYSEESFDSENPQGSQTLVFEPIDTDYEGVFGQLEYDFNAKLRGVLSARWDDSNLYDSQFSPRAALVFSPDPDHSFRVSYGEAFQSPNYSEFFLQVPVAGAIPLNLLLLPAFGFDVEAVFCAANGISCGLDAVPVLALGNPELEVEQVESFEIGYSGILGKRAYLTVDYYNNQLDNFITDLIPAANPALGILNPAFGPYVAPDAIPEPFRSILEGAVRSALPTASNDPVTGEAILKALTYTNFGQVDTQGVEVGLNAHLTDEWLLNVTYNWFDFDVKEQLEPDQLLPNAPENQYGLGISYVGDVFDVAVKYRHVDSFDWAAGVFAGPIPAYDVVDLTANYQVNDRVEVGVNVTNLFDDNHYQIFGGDVLERRALGHVSFRW
;
A
#
# COMPACT_ATOMS: atom_id res chain seq x y z
N MET A 1 8.65 -16.74 26.07
CA MET A 1 8.37 -16.32 27.45
C MET A 1 8.36 -14.79 27.65
N ARG A 2 8.68 -13.98 26.62
CA ARG A 2 8.58 -12.50 26.68
C ARG A 2 7.13 -12.00 26.55
N GLY A 3 6.31 -12.59 25.69
CA GLY A 3 4.92 -12.16 25.44
C GLY A 3 3.96 -12.20 26.64
N ILE A 4 4.30 -12.94 27.70
CA ILE A 4 3.47 -12.99 28.93
C ILE A 4 3.58 -11.71 29.78
N LYS A 5 4.67 -10.93 29.63
CA LYS A 5 4.87 -9.70 30.42
C LYS A 5 4.05 -8.51 29.90
N VAL A 6 3.82 -8.44 28.59
CA VAL A 6 2.99 -7.39 27.96
C VAL A 6 1.51 -7.63 28.27
N LEU A 7 1.05 -8.89 28.22
CA LEU A 7 -0.31 -9.25 28.61
C LEU A 7 -0.63 -8.90 30.09
N SER A 8 0.36 -8.96 30.96
CA SER A 8 0.21 -8.58 32.38
C SER A 8 0.12 -7.07 32.62
N ALA A 9 0.74 -6.24 31.75
CA ALA A 9 0.64 -4.78 31.82
C ALA A 9 -0.72 -4.29 31.31
N VAL A 10 -1.29 -4.94 30.28
CA VAL A 10 -2.62 -4.63 29.74
C VAL A 10 -3.72 -4.96 30.76
N LEU A 11 -3.59 -6.05 31.53
CA LEU A 11 -4.55 -6.40 32.58
C LEU A 11 -4.56 -5.42 33.75
N LEU A 12 -3.46 -4.70 34.01
CA LEU A 12 -3.38 -3.71 35.10
C LEU A 12 -3.99 -2.34 34.71
N LEU A 13 -4.03 -1.98 33.43
CA LEU A 13 -4.71 -0.75 32.95
C LEU A 13 -6.24 -0.87 32.92
N VAL A 14 -6.77 -2.09 32.81
CA VAL A 14 -8.21 -2.37 32.78
C VAL A 14 -8.84 -2.41 34.18
N ALA A 15 -8.05 -2.56 35.23
CA ALA A 15 -8.54 -2.72 36.62
C ALA A 15 -8.89 -1.40 37.35
N GLY A 16 -8.77 -0.24 36.70
CA GLY A 16 -8.93 1.09 37.33
C GLY A 16 -10.32 1.74 37.23
N THR A 17 -11.32 1.12 36.60
CA THR A 17 -12.67 1.70 36.51
C THR A 17 -13.56 1.15 37.65
N ALA A 18 -13.78 1.96 38.66
CA ALA A 18 -14.78 1.68 39.69
C ALA A 18 -16.19 1.56 39.07
N PRO A 19 -17.05 0.66 39.51
CA PRO A 19 -18.41 0.55 39.00
C PRO A 19 -19.21 1.78 39.38
N VAL A 20 -19.51 2.63 38.41
CA VAL A 20 -20.57 3.62 38.51
C VAL A 20 -21.89 2.82 38.59
N LEU A 21 -22.71 3.09 39.58
CA LEU A 21 -24.03 2.49 39.74
C LEU A 21 -24.78 2.61 38.42
N ALA A 22 -25.22 1.50 37.87
CA ALA A 22 -25.85 1.38 36.56
C ALA A 22 -27.21 2.15 36.59
N GLN A 23 -27.21 3.38 36.13
CA GLN A 23 -28.39 4.00 35.57
C GLN A 23 -28.72 3.21 34.28
N GLY A 24 -30.00 2.90 34.07
CA GLY A 24 -30.41 2.25 32.84
C GLY A 24 -30.04 3.15 31.66
N THR A 25 -29.42 2.58 30.64
CA THR A 25 -29.00 3.31 29.45
C THR A 25 -29.78 2.83 28.24
N GLY A 26 -30.06 3.72 27.31
CA GLY A 26 -30.65 3.47 26.00
C GLY A 26 -29.67 3.86 24.87
N ARG A 27 -30.18 3.90 23.65
CA ARG A 27 -29.46 4.24 22.44
C ARG A 27 -30.21 5.32 21.67
N ILE A 28 -29.51 6.27 21.05
CA ILE A 28 -30.08 7.18 20.04
C ILE A 28 -29.40 6.84 18.71
N GLU A 29 -30.18 6.59 17.68
CA GLU A 29 -29.66 6.45 16.33
C GLU A 29 -30.55 7.21 15.35
N GLY A 30 -29.99 7.57 14.20
CA GLY A 30 -30.78 8.25 13.19
C GLY A 30 -30.05 8.46 11.89
N GLU A 31 -30.79 8.98 10.94
CA GLU A 31 -30.29 9.30 9.61
C GLU A 31 -30.68 10.74 9.25
N ILE A 32 -29.72 11.50 8.74
CA ILE A 32 -29.96 12.86 8.24
C ILE A 32 -29.95 12.78 6.72
N VAL A 33 -31.07 13.14 6.09
CA VAL A 33 -31.27 13.02 4.66
C VAL A 33 -31.67 14.34 4.02
N ARG A 34 -31.35 14.52 2.76
CA ARG A 34 -31.85 15.59 1.90
C ARG A 34 -33.27 15.33 1.44
N PRO A 35 -33.99 16.36 0.86
CA PRO A 35 -35.34 16.18 0.32
C PRO A 35 -35.45 15.10 -0.76
N ASN A 36 -34.36 14.79 -1.47
CA ASN A 36 -34.27 13.70 -2.45
C ASN A 36 -34.05 12.31 -1.84
N GLY A 37 -33.97 12.21 -0.50
CA GLY A 37 -33.74 10.97 0.23
C GLY A 37 -32.26 10.55 0.30
N LYS A 38 -31.32 11.32 -0.25
CA LYS A 38 -29.89 11.04 -0.15
C LYS A 38 -29.39 11.43 1.25
N GLY A 39 -28.61 10.55 1.88
CA GLY A 39 -27.96 10.82 3.17
C GLY A 39 -27.04 12.04 3.14
N LEU A 40 -26.91 12.72 4.27
CA LEU A 40 -26.07 13.89 4.44
C LEU A 40 -24.93 13.55 5.43
N GLY A 41 -23.74 13.31 4.90
CA GLY A 41 -22.53 13.06 5.68
C GLY A 41 -21.95 14.33 6.29
N GLY A 42 -21.05 14.17 7.28
CA GLY A 42 -20.32 15.28 7.87
C GLY A 42 -21.10 16.12 8.89
N VAL A 43 -22.39 15.84 9.13
CA VAL A 43 -23.19 16.57 10.11
C VAL A 43 -22.69 16.27 11.51
N THR A 44 -22.29 17.31 12.24
CA THR A 44 -21.96 17.21 13.66
C THR A 44 -23.25 17.09 14.46
N VAL A 45 -23.44 15.98 15.15
CA VAL A 45 -24.59 15.70 16.01
C VAL A 45 -24.15 15.78 17.46
N VAL A 46 -24.82 16.60 18.26
CA VAL A 46 -24.46 16.87 19.65
C VAL A 46 -25.62 16.54 20.57
N LEU A 47 -25.36 15.72 21.61
CA LEU A 47 -26.27 15.61 22.77
C LEU A 47 -25.90 16.70 23.79
N SER A 48 -26.62 17.79 23.79
CA SER A 48 -26.24 19.01 24.48
C SER A 48 -26.02 18.80 25.99
N GLU A 49 -26.87 17.99 26.65
CA GLU A 49 -26.81 17.73 28.09
C GLU A 49 -25.65 16.85 28.54
N LEU A 50 -25.13 16.04 27.63
CA LEU A 50 -24.00 15.13 27.89
C LEU A 50 -22.68 15.64 27.29
N GLY A 51 -22.74 16.61 26.38
CA GLY A 51 -21.59 17.07 25.60
C GLY A 51 -21.01 15.98 24.70
N SER A 52 -21.80 14.94 24.38
CA SER A 52 -21.41 13.89 23.46
C SER A 52 -21.57 14.35 22.03
N VAL A 53 -20.59 14.06 21.18
CA VAL A 53 -20.55 14.50 19.79
C VAL A 53 -20.32 13.30 18.88
N GLU A 54 -21.12 13.18 17.84
CA GLU A 54 -20.96 12.24 16.75
C GLU A 54 -20.97 12.99 15.41
N ILE A 55 -20.39 12.39 14.37
CA ILE A 55 -20.45 12.93 13.00
C ILE A 55 -21.12 11.90 12.12
N THR A 56 -22.09 12.33 11.29
CA THR A 56 -22.77 11.43 10.37
C THR A 56 -21.77 10.85 9.35
N ASN A 57 -21.96 9.58 9.00
CA ASN A 57 -21.24 8.95 7.90
C ASN A 57 -21.71 9.48 6.54
N ASN A 58 -21.13 8.98 5.45
CA ASN A 58 -21.47 9.42 4.09
C ASN A 58 -22.92 9.12 3.70
N GLU A 59 -23.57 8.16 4.38
CA GLU A 59 -25.01 7.86 4.24
C GLU A 59 -25.90 8.68 5.18
N GLY A 60 -25.33 9.63 5.94
CA GLY A 60 -26.07 10.48 6.87
C GLY A 60 -26.39 9.85 8.22
N ARG A 61 -25.83 8.68 8.57
CA ARG A 61 -26.16 7.94 9.79
C ARG A 61 -25.28 8.31 10.96
N PHE A 62 -25.87 8.35 12.15
CA PHE A 62 -25.17 8.55 13.42
C PHE A 62 -25.75 7.66 14.52
N VAL A 63 -24.96 7.42 15.59
CA VAL A 63 -25.36 6.59 16.74
C VAL A 63 -24.72 7.10 18.03
N PHE A 64 -25.51 7.30 19.06
CA PHE A 64 -25.04 7.46 20.43
C PHE A 64 -25.43 6.25 21.26
N GLU A 65 -24.44 5.61 21.86
CA GLU A 65 -24.61 4.42 22.69
C GLU A 65 -24.53 4.77 24.18
N GLY A 66 -25.18 3.93 24.99
CA GLY A 66 -25.06 4.06 26.44
C GLY A 66 -25.61 5.37 27.01
N VAL A 67 -26.56 6.00 26.33
CA VAL A 67 -27.17 7.26 26.75
C VAL A 67 -28.02 6.99 27.99
N PRO A 68 -27.80 7.65 29.14
CA PRO A 68 -28.65 7.48 30.32
C PRO A 68 -30.11 7.76 30.01
N GLU A 69 -31.03 7.09 30.71
CA GLU A 69 -32.48 7.40 30.63
C GLU A 69 -32.75 8.86 31.00
N GLY A 70 -33.42 9.59 30.08
CA GLY A 70 -33.69 11.03 30.27
C GLY A 70 -34.18 11.69 28.99
N SER A 71 -34.39 13.00 29.07
CA SER A 71 -34.70 13.83 27.91
C SER A 71 -33.48 14.62 27.50
N TYR A 72 -33.22 14.66 26.19
CA TYR A 72 -32.04 15.26 25.61
C TYR A 72 -32.37 16.10 24.40
N THR A 73 -31.58 17.13 24.18
CA THR A 73 -31.59 17.92 22.95
C THR A 73 -30.53 17.39 22.00
N VAL A 74 -30.95 16.83 20.88
CA VAL A 74 -30.05 16.43 19.77
C VAL A 74 -29.93 17.61 18.83
N SER A 75 -28.77 18.21 18.75
CA SER A 75 -28.47 19.34 17.84
C SER A 75 -27.68 18.84 16.65
N PHE A 76 -28.02 19.28 15.46
CA PHE A 76 -27.43 18.96 14.18
C PHE A 76 -26.77 20.21 13.61
N THR A 77 -25.50 20.16 13.21
CA THR A 77 -24.79 21.31 12.63
C THR A 77 -23.93 20.89 11.47
N LEU A 78 -24.00 21.62 10.35
CA LEU A 78 -23.09 21.47 9.22
C LEU A 78 -22.87 22.85 8.56
N GLY A 79 -21.62 23.34 8.58
CA GLY A 79 -21.33 24.71 8.18
C GLY A 79 -22.12 25.73 9.03
N ASP A 80 -22.83 26.63 8.37
CA ASP A 80 -23.71 27.63 9.02
C ASP A 80 -25.11 27.10 9.35
N ASN A 81 -25.42 25.86 8.94
CA ASN A 81 -26.74 25.27 9.13
C ASN A 81 -26.86 24.61 10.50
N THR A 82 -27.93 24.85 11.23
CA THR A 82 -28.19 24.23 12.53
C THR A 82 -29.67 23.91 12.68
N ASP A 83 -29.95 22.73 13.23
CA ASP A 83 -31.29 22.29 13.62
C ASP A 83 -31.20 21.54 14.96
N SER A 84 -32.34 21.29 15.62
CA SER A 84 -32.34 20.53 16.87
C SER A 84 -33.68 19.85 17.13
N GLN A 85 -33.62 18.69 17.80
CA GLN A 85 -34.81 17.92 18.19
C GLN A 85 -34.70 17.47 19.65
N GLU A 86 -35.79 17.61 20.42
CA GLU A 86 -35.87 17.02 21.76
C GLU A 86 -36.27 15.54 21.66
N VAL A 87 -35.60 14.70 22.38
CA VAL A 87 -35.81 13.24 22.40
C VAL A 87 -35.84 12.72 23.84
N THR A 88 -36.56 11.63 24.05
CA THR A 88 -36.57 10.94 25.33
C THR A 88 -35.98 9.55 25.18
N VAL A 89 -34.95 9.27 25.94
CA VAL A 89 -34.26 7.97 25.98
C VAL A 89 -34.84 7.15 27.13
N THR A 90 -35.28 5.94 26.80
CA THR A 90 -35.74 4.95 27.76
C THR A 90 -34.71 3.82 27.88
N SER A 91 -34.52 3.35 29.11
CA SER A 91 -33.54 2.26 29.38
C SER A 91 -33.82 1.01 28.54
N GLY A 92 -32.77 0.52 27.85
CA GLY A 92 -32.83 -0.67 27.01
C GLY A 92 -33.54 -0.47 25.67
N ALA A 93 -33.97 0.75 25.33
CA ALA A 93 -34.64 1.06 24.07
C ALA A 93 -33.74 1.87 23.12
N THR A 94 -34.00 1.73 21.82
CA THR A 94 -33.43 2.59 20.78
C THR A 94 -34.40 3.71 20.48
N THR A 95 -33.93 4.95 20.55
CA THR A 95 -34.69 6.15 20.14
C THR A 95 -34.22 6.51 18.73
N GLN A 96 -35.13 6.45 17.76
CA GLN A 96 -34.89 6.83 16.37
C GLN A 96 -35.03 8.32 16.18
N VAL A 97 -34.06 8.95 15.51
CA VAL A 97 -34.01 10.41 15.28
C VAL A 97 -33.63 10.66 13.82
N ASP A 98 -34.61 10.48 12.94
CA ASP A 98 -34.43 10.73 11.52
C ASP A 98 -34.82 12.17 11.21
N GLN A 99 -33.96 12.89 10.48
CA GLN A 99 -34.15 14.29 10.14
C GLN A 99 -33.98 14.52 8.64
N GLN A 100 -35.01 15.11 8.01
CA GLN A 100 -34.88 15.61 6.64
C GLN A 100 -34.55 17.10 6.67
N VAL A 101 -33.44 17.46 6.01
CA VAL A 101 -32.92 18.84 5.99
C VAL A 101 -32.75 19.33 4.56
N ASP A 102 -33.18 20.59 4.32
CA ASP A 102 -32.96 21.28 3.04
C ASP A 102 -31.87 22.34 3.23
N TRP A 103 -30.67 21.85 3.55
CA TRP A 103 -29.51 22.68 3.81
C TRP A 103 -28.70 22.92 2.55
N ASP A 104 -28.24 24.15 2.36
CA ASP A 104 -27.30 24.52 1.32
C ASP A 104 -25.86 24.27 1.82
N VAL A 105 -25.37 23.05 1.59
CA VAL A 105 -24.05 22.60 2.02
C VAL A 105 -23.15 22.30 0.85
N SER A 106 -21.85 22.50 1.01
CA SER A 106 -20.87 22.12 0.00
C SER A 106 -20.60 20.62 0.04
N PHE A 107 -20.22 20.02 -1.11
CA PHE A 107 -19.91 18.61 -1.17
C PHE A 107 -18.73 18.21 -0.27
N ALA A 108 -17.77 19.11 -0.03
CA ALA A 108 -16.63 18.85 0.83
C ALA A 108 -16.96 18.85 2.32
N GLU A 109 -18.04 19.53 2.73
CA GLU A 109 -18.54 19.46 4.12
C GLU A 109 -19.10 18.09 4.45
N GLU A 110 -19.56 17.34 3.43
CA GLU A 110 -20.11 15.99 3.57
C GLU A 110 -19.04 14.91 3.65
N ILE A 111 -17.80 15.19 3.20
CA ILE A 111 -16.73 14.18 3.17
C ILE A 111 -16.13 14.01 4.55
N THR A 112 -16.20 12.79 5.07
CA THR A 112 -15.57 12.37 6.31
C THR A 112 -14.42 11.43 6.04
N ILE A 113 -13.42 11.49 6.91
CA ILE A 113 -12.22 10.65 6.88
C ILE A 113 -12.07 9.90 8.21
N PHE A 114 -11.30 8.82 8.20
CA PHE A 114 -10.99 8.05 9.40
C PHE A 114 -9.48 7.94 9.63
N SER A 115 -8.67 7.82 8.58
CA SER A 115 -7.29 7.37 8.67
C SER A 115 -6.33 8.37 9.30
N ALA A 116 -6.61 9.68 9.21
CA ALA A 116 -5.68 10.70 9.71
C ALA A 116 -5.54 10.72 11.23
N SER A 117 -6.61 10.33 11.95
CA SER A 117 -6.67 10.36 13.42
C SER A 117 -7.30 9.10 14.04
N ARG A 118 -7.50 8.05 13.25
CA ARG A 118 -8.22 6.82 13.64
C ARG A 118 -9.61 7.11 14.25
N ARG A 119 -10.25 8.18 13.78
CA ARG A 119 -11.64 8.55 14.08
C ARG A 119 -12.30 9.18 12.87
N ARG A 120 -13.63 9.19 12.87
CA ARG A 120 -14.37 9.93 11.84
C ARG A 120 -14.29 11.44 12.14
N GLU A 121 -13.85 12.20 11.14
CA GLU A 121 -13.77 13.67 11.19
C GLU A 121 -14.01 14.26 9.79
N ARG A 122 -14.28 15.56 9.71
CA ARG A 122 -14.42 16.26 8.43
C ARG A 122 -13.05 16.39 7.77
N ILE A 123 -12.99 16.21 6.44
CA ILE A 123 -11.74 16.28 5.69
C ILE A 123 -11.02 17.65 5.87
N VAL A 124 -11.77 18.74 6.00
CA VAL A 124 -11.21 20.10 6.20
C VAL A 124 -10.43 20.22 7.51
N GLU A 125 -10.81 19.47 8.54
CA GLU A 125 -10.22 19.51 9.88
C GLU A 125 -9.11 18.50 10.12
N ALA A 126 -8.72 17.76 9.10
CA ALA A 126 -7.72 16.70 9.21
C ALA A 126 -6.36 17.22 9.74
N PRO A 127 -5.73 16.53 10.70
CA PRO A 127 -4.39 16.90 11.17
C PRO A 127 -3.26 16.45 10.23
N ALA A 128 -3.59 15.89 9.07
CA ALA A 128 -2.68 15.39 8.04
C ALA A 128 -3.14 15.80 6.64
N ALA A 129 -2.25 15.71 5.64
CA ALA A 129 -2.62 15.81 4.23
C ALA A 129 -3.40 14.55 3.82
N VAL A 130 -4.69 14.67 3.55
CA VAL A 130 -5.58 13.55 3.22
C VAL A 130 -6.34 13.81 1.94
N THR A 131 -6.47 12.76 1.13
CA THR A 131 -7.37 12.73 -0.02
C THR A 131 -8.29 11.52 0.09
N VAL A 132 -9.55 11.70 -0.30
CA VAL A 132 -10.57 10.64 -0.29
C VAL A 132 -11.11 10.45 -1.69
N ILE A 133 -11.07 9.21 -2.16
CA ILE A 133 -11.84 8.76 -3.33
C ILE A 133 -13.16 8.22 -2.80
N THR A 134 -14.24 8.89 -3.12
CA THR A 134 -15.59 8.57 -2.61
C THR A 134 -16.18 7.36 -3.35
N GLU A 135 -17.18 6.73 -2.73
CA GLU A 135 -17.92 5.62 -3.34
C GLU A 135 -18.40 5.94 -4.77
N GLN A 136 -18.96 7.14 -4.98
CA GLN A 136 -19.44 7.58 -6.29
C GLN A 136 -18.33 7.67 -7.34
N GLN A 137 -17.14 8.14 -6.96
CA GLN A 137 -15.98 8.17 -7.85
C GLN A 137 -15.50 6.75 -8.18
N ILE A 138 -15.44 5.87 -7.17
CA ILE A 138 -15.05 4.47 -7.33
C ILE A 138 -16.02 3.74 -8.25
N GLU A 139 -17.33 3.82 -8.02
CA GLU A 139 -18.32 3.13 -8.84
C GLU A 139 -18.28 3.54 -10.30
N ARG A 140 -17.99 4.81 -10.60
CA ARG A 140 -17.87 5.31 -11.97
C ARG A 140 -16.74 4.63 -12.75
N GLU A 141 -15.64 4.31 -12.06
CA GLU A 141 -14.41 3.80 -12.69
C GLU A 141 -14.19 2.29 -12.42
N ALA A 142 -15.02 1.66 -11.59
CA ALA A 142 -14.82 0.30 -11.09
C ALA A 142 -14.62 -0.76 -12.20
N ALA A 143 -15.18 -0.54 -13.37
CA ALA A 143 -15.15 -1.50 -14.48
C ALA A 143 -13.73 -1.78 -15.03
N HIS A 144 -12.75 -0.88 -14.84
CA HIS A 144 -11.36 -1.15 -15.25
C HIS A 144 -10.65 -2.17 -14.37
N GLY A 145 -11.10 -2.33 -13.11
CA GLY A 145 -10.60 -3.35 -12.19
C GLY A 145 -9.21 -3.12 -11.60
N GLN A 146 -8.62 -1.94 -11.80
CA GLN A 146 -7.25 -1.60 -11.37
C GLN A 146 -7.30 -0.56 -10.24
N LEU A 147 -7.14 -0.98 -9.00
CA LEU A 147 -7.26 -0.10 -7.82
C LEU A 147 -6.25 1.07 -7.83
N PRO A 148 -4.96 0.90 -8.17
CA PRO A 148 -4.02 2.02 -8.18
C PRO A 148 -4.40 3.13 -9.16
N LYS A 149 -5.12 2.82 -10.25
CA LYS A 149 -5.64 3.81 -11.19
C LYS A 149 -6.59 4.81 -10.57
N LEU A 150 -7.33 4.44 -9.51
CA LEU A 150 -8.18 5.37 -8.77
C LEU A 150 -7.36 6.50 -8.10
N LEU A 151 -6.10 6.23 -7.75
CA LEU A 151 -5.22 7.15 -7.03
C LEU A 151 -4.35 8.03 -7.95
N GLU A 152 -4.28 7.76 -9.25
CA GLU A 152 -3.41 8.49 -10.20
C GLU A 152 -3.70 10.01 -10.29
N PHE A 153 -4.93 10.43 -9.97
CA PHE A 153 -5.35 11.84 -9.96
C PHE A 153 -5.47 12.40 -8.53
N THR A 154 -4.67 11.88 -7.61
CA THR A 154 -4.62 12.32 -6.24
C THR A 154 -3.37 13.19 -6.03
N PRO A 155 -3.48 14.38 -5.40
CA PRO A 155 -2.30 15.19 -5.09
C PRO A 155 -1.28 14.38 -4.29
N GLY A 156 0.01 14.47 -4.65
CA GLY A 156 1.11 13.78 -3.99
C GLY A 156 1.19 12.27 -4.23
N ALA A 157 0.29 11.67 -4.99
CA ALA A 157 0.36 10.26 -5.36
C ALA A 157 1.28 10.06 -6.57
N GLU A 158 2.18 9.10 -6.46
CA GLU A 158 3.06 8.62 -7.51
C GLU A 158 2.65 7.20 -7.85
N VAL A 159 1.93 7.03 -8.95
CA VAL A 159 1.49 5.73 -9.46
C VAL A 159 2.25 5.45 -10.74
N THR A 160 3.07 4.41 -10.71
CA THR A 160 3.81 3.92 -11.88
C THR A 160 3.43 2.47 -12.16
N GLN A 161 3.43 2.11 -13.42
CA GLN A 161 2.97 0.81 -13.91
C GLN A 161 4.09 0.13 -14.69
N SER A 162 4.41 -1.12 -14.36
CA SER A 162 5.44 -1.92 -15.06
C SER A 162 4.87 -2.99 -15.98
N GLY A 163 3.60 -3.32 -15.82
CA GLY A 163 2.82 -4.26 -16.63
C GLY A 163 1.34 -3.95 -16.47
N LEU A 164 0.44 -4.71 -17.07
CA LEU A 164 -1.00 -4.41 -16.98
C LEU A 164 -1.52 -4.45 -15.54
N TYR A 165 -0.99 -5.34 -14.71
CA TYR A 165 -1.45 -5.56 -13.34
C TYR A 165 -0.36 -5.34 -12.28
N ASP A 166 0.85 -4.98 -12.70
CA ASP A 166 1.93 -4.63 -11.79
C ASP A 166 2.05 -3.11 -11.65
N PHE A 167 1.78 -2.62 -10.47
CA PHE A 167 1.78 -1.21 -10.10
C PHE A 167 2.67 -0.97 -8.90
N ASN A 168 3.42 0.10 -8.98
CA ASN A 168 4.12 0.67 -7.87
C ASN A 168 3.42 1.96 -7.43
N PHE A 169 3.09 2.05 -6.16
CA PHE A 169 2.40 3.19 -5.56
C PHE A 169 3.25 3.81 -4.47
N ASN A 170 3.54 5.10 -4.57
CA ASN A 170 4.31 5.86 -3.61
C ASN A 170 3.75 7.28 -3.42
N ALA A 171 4.38 8.03 -2.54
CA ALA A 171 4.17 9.47 -2.34
C ALA A 171 5.48 10.14 -1.93
N ARG A 172 5.70 11.38 -2.40
CA ARG A 172 6.81 12.25 -1.97
C ARG A 172 8.22 11.75 -2.30
N GLY A 173 8.36 11.06 -3.40
CA GLY A 173 9.65 10.62 -3.97
C GLY A 173 10.28 9.41 -3.29
N PHE A 174 11.47 9.07 -3.77
CA PHE A 174 12.24 7.89 -3.38
C PHE A 174 11.45 6.59 -3.51
N ASN A 175 10.83 6.46 -4.70
CA ASN A 175 10.14 5.26 -5.12
C ASN A 175 11.13 4.13 -5.41
N SER A 176 10.68 2.88 -5.38
CA SER A 176 11.46 1.71 -5.76
C SER A 176 10.62 0.79 -6.63
N SER A 177 11.21 -0.21 -7.26
CA SER A 177 10.47 -1.18 -8.06
C SER A 177 9.45 -2.01 -7.24
N LEU A 178 9.70 -2.14 -5.94
CA LEU A 178 8.83 -2.80 -4.98
C LEU A 178 8.53 -1.78 -3.87
N ASN A 179 7.36 -1.14 -3.93
CA ASN A 179 7.03 -0.11 -2.94
C ASN A 179 6.65 -0.70 -1.59
N ARG A 180 7.37 -0.28 -0.56
CA ARG A 180 7.15 -0.65 0.85
C ARG A 180 6.96 0.57 1.76
N ARG A 181 7.03 1.80 1.22
CA ARG A 181 6.99 3.05 2.00
C ARG A 181 5.58 3.58 2.23
N ILE A 182 4.58 2.92 1.65
CA ILE A 182 3.16 3.24 1.85
C ILE A 182 2.45 2.01 2.40
N LEU A 183 2.00 2.11 3.64
CA LEU A 183 1.17 1.07 4.24
C LEU A 183 -0.20 1.02 3.55
N THR A 184 -0.56 -0.15 3.04
CA THR A 184 -1.87 -0.38 2.42
C THR A 184 -2.75 -1.21 3.33
N LEU A 185 -3.96 -0.75 3.62
CA LEU A 185 -4.91 -1.43 4.50
C LEU A 185 -6.26 -1.63 3.80
N ILE A 186 -6.88 -2.78 4.01
CA ILE A 186 -8.28 -3.08 3.64
C ILE A 186 -9.03 -3.43 4.92
N ASP A 187 -9.93 -2.54 5.38
CA ASP A 187 -10.65 -2.68 6.65
C ASP A 187 -9.71 -2.97 7.85
N GLY A 188 -8.52 -2.39 7.84
CA GLY A 188 -7.46 -2.57 8.85
C GLY A 188 -6.57 -3.79 8.65
N ARG A 189 -6.80 -4.65 7.65
CA ARG A 189 -5.95 -5.77 7.27
C ARG A 189 -4.89 -5.30 6.28
N ASP A 190 -3.62 -5.60 6.53
CA ASP A 190 -2.51 -5.40 5.61
C ASP A 190 -2.40 -6.60 4.65
N PRO A 191 -2.65 -6.44 3.35
CA PRO A 191 -2.58 -7.51 2.36
C PRO A 191 -1.22 -7.63 1.66
N SER A 192 -0.15 -7.01 2.14
CA SER A 192 1.17 -7.04 1.51
C SER A 192 1.75 -8.44 1.38
N VAL A 193 2.65 -8.61 0.42
CA VAL A 193 3.53 -9.78 0.30
C VAL A 193 4.67 -9.59 1.29
N ILE A 194 4.73 -10.40 2.33
CA ILE A 194 5.63 -10.24 3.48
C ILE A 194 7.09 -10.10 3.02
N PHE A 195 7.56 -10.99 2.15
CA PHE A 195 8.95 -11.01 1.69
C PHE A 195 9.39 -9.73 0.98
N LEU A 196 8.48 -9.10 0.22
CA LEU A 196 8.76 -7.94 -0.63
C LEU A 196 8.30 -6.61 -0.02
N GLY A 197 7.38 -6.64 0.98
CA GLY A 197 6.70 -5.46 1.50
C GLY A 197 5.75 -4.78 0.51
N SER A 198 5.55 -5.34 -0.68
CA SER A 198 4.75 -4.76 -1.77
C SER A 198 3.39 -5.42 -1.93
N GLN A 199 2.55 -4.85 -2.80
CA GLN A 199 1.18 -5.32 -3.04
C GLN A 199 1.07 -6.10 -4.36
N GLU A 200 0.47 -7.27 -4.32
CA GLU A 200 -0.06 -7.96 -5.52
C GLU A 200 -1.49 -7.48 -5.75
N TRP A 201 -1.65 -6.38 -6.50
CA TRP A 201 -2.93 -5.68 -6.64
C TRP A 201 -4.06 -6.53 -7.22
N THR A 202 -3.76 -7.48 -8.09
CA THR A 202 -4.73 -8.36 -8.74
C THR A 202 -5.27 -9.43 -7.78
N SER A 203 -4.48 -9.81 -6.79
CA SER A 203 -4.82 -10.87 -5.84
C SER A 203 -5.53 -10.37 -4.57
N LEU A 204 -5.99 -9.11 -4.53
CA LEU A 204 -6.65 -8.55 -3.34
C LEU A 204 -8.04 -9.13 -3.05
N ALA A 205 -8.60 -9.98 -3.90
CA ALA A 205 -9.89 -10.64 -3.75
C ALA A 205 -11.08 -9.68 -3.58
N LEU A 206 -11.03 -8.53 -4.26
CA LEU A 206 -11.98 -7.44 -4.03
C LEU A 206 -12.35 -6.72 -5.35
N PRO A 207 -13.63 -6.76 -5.78
CA PRO A 207 -14.13 -5.86 -6.81
C PRO A 207 -14.11 -4.42 -6.32
N LEU A 208 -13.73 -3.47 -7.19
CA LEU A 208 -13.64 -2.07 -6.79
C LEU A 208 -14.98 -1.49 -6.33
N ASP A 209 -16.09 -1.91 -6.92
CA ASP A 209 -17.43 -1.48 -6.53
C ASP A 209 -17.89 -1.98 -5.13
N SER A 210 -17.09 -2.86 -4.51
CA SER A 210 -17.27 -3.26 -3.10
C SER A 210 -16.66 -2.27 -2.11
N LEU A 211 -15.91 -1.27 -2.59
CA LEU A 211 -15.31 -0.23 -1.75
C LEU A 211 -16.32 0.89 -1.46
N ALA A 212 -16.36 1.36 -0.22
CA ALA A 212 -17.07 2.55 0.21
C ALA A 212 -16.19 3.80 0.07
N SER A 213 -14.88 3.68 0.35
CA SER A 213 -13.91 4.77 0.19
C SER A 213 -12.49 4.24 0.07
N VAL A 214 -11.62 5.06 -0.53
CA VAL A 214 -10.17 4.92 -0.47
C VAL A 214 -9.61 6.22 0.07
N GLU A 215 -8.90 6.16 1.19
CA GLU A 215 -8.26 7.31 1.81
C GLU A 215 -6.75 7.20 1.63
N LEU A 216 -6.12 8.27 1.12
CA LEU A 216 -4.67 8.42 1.10
C LEU A 216 -4.26 9.48 2.11
N VAL A 217 -3.60 9.06 3.18
CA VAL A 217 -2.90 9.94 4.13
C VAL A 217 -1.45 10.03 3.71
N ARG A 218 -0.93 11.24 3.51
CA ARG A 218 0.45 11.49 3.08
C ARG A 218 1.31 11.99 4.23
N GLY A 219 2.59 11.65 4.17
CA GLY A 219 3.59 11.97 5.19
C GLY A 219 3.66 10.92 6.30
N PRO A 220 4.56 11.11 7.28
CA PRO A 220 4.86 10.14 8.33
C PRO A 220 3.63 9.67 9.10
N GLY A 221 3.31 8.39 8.98
CA GLY A 221 2.17 7.73 9.61
C GLY A 221 2.54 6.80 10.77
N SER A 222 3.83 6.55 11.00
CA SER A 222 4.28 5.53 11.96
C SER A 222 3.80 5.76 13.38
N ALA A 223 3.57 7.00 13.81
CA ALA A 223 3.03 7.32 15.15
C ALA A 223 1.67 6.66 15.46
N LEU A 224 0.91 6.21 14.45
CA LEU A 224 -0.37 5.52 14.62
C LEU A 224 -0.37 4.12 14.01
N TYR A 225 0.41 3.89 12.96
CA TYR A 225 0.33 2.69 12.12
C TYR A 225 1.57 1.80 12.20
N GLY A 226 2.71 2.28 12.73
CA GLY A 226 3.97 1.55 12.86
C GLY A 226 4.85 1.65 11.61
N ALA A 227 5.74 0.68 11.45
CA ALA A 227 6.59 0.53 10.27
C ALA A 227 5.77 0.62 8.98
N ASP A 228 6.36 0.70 7.81
CA ASP A 228 5.70 0.76 6.49
C ASP A 228 4.79 1.98 6.25
N ALA A 229 4.35 2.70 7.29
CA ALA A 229 3.67 3.99 7.17
C ALA A 229 4.69 5.16 7.08
N TYR A 230 5.74 4.97 6.29
CA TYR A 230 6.87 5.89 6.16
C TYR A 230 6.50 7.16 5.37
N ASN A 231 6.03 7.01 4.13
CA ASN A 231 5.56 8.10 3.28
C ASN A 231 4.04 8.32 3.37
N GLY A 232 3.31 7.39 3.97
CA GLY A 232 1.86 7.50 4.12
C GLY A 232 1.11 6.19 4.31
N VAL A 233 -0.21 6.30 4.24
CA VAL A 233 -1.14 5.17 4.41
C VAL A 233 -2.25 5.24 3.36
N VAL A 234 -2.47 4.15 2.63
CA VAL A 234 -3.69 3.93 1.84
C VAL A 234 -4.63 3.06 2.66
N ASN A 235 -5.77 3.60 3.04
CA ASN A 235 -6.80 2.85 3.75
C ASN A 235 -8.05 2.69 2.90
N MET A 236 -8.40 1.46 2.61
CA MET A 236 -9.59 1.07 1.86
C MET A 236 -10.66 0.58 2.83
N THR A 237 -11.84 1.16 2.74
CA THR A 237 -13.00 0.72 3.51
C THR A 237 -13.99 0.04 2.58
N THR A 238 -14.40 -1.18 2.92
CA THR A 238 -15.41 -1.91 2.14
C THR A 238 -16.82 -1.57 2.61
N LYS A 239 -17.79 -1.61 1.68
CA LYS A 239 -19.23 -1.50 2.00
C LYS A 239 -19.65 -2.62 2.93
N THR A 240 -20.50 -2.32 3.89
CA THR A 240 -21.05 -3.36 4.78
C THR A 240 -22.13 -4.20 4.06
N PRO A 241 -22.38 -5.45 4.49
CA PRO A 241 -23.49 -6.24 3.95
C PRO A 241 -24.86 -5.57 4.12
N ARG A 242 -25.05 -4.75 5.16
CA ARG A 242 -26.28 -4.02 5.43
C ARG A 242 -26.54 -2.90 4.42
N GLU A 243 -25.47 -2.23 3.95
CA GLU A 243 -25.54 -1.15 2.96
C GLU A 243 -25.78 -1.67 1.53
N THR A 244 -25.46 -2.93 1.27
CA THR A 244 -25.47 -3.55 -0.06
C THR A 244 -26.55 -4.64 -0.22
N VAL A 245 -27.61 -4.63 0.60
CA VAL A 245 -28.72 -5.60 0.50
C VAL A 245 -29.28 -5.63 -0.92
N GLY A 246 -29.30 -6.81 -1.54
CA GLY A 246 -29.62 -7.02 -2.95
C GLY A 246 -28.47 -7.72 -3.66
N GLY A 247 -28.29 -7.39 -4.93
CA GLY A 247 -27.17 -7.95 -5.69
C GLY A 247 -26.73 -7.05 -6.84
N ARG A 248 -25.46 -7.22 -7.22
CA ARG A 248 -24.86 -6.61 -8.41
C ARG A 248 -24.06 -7.65 -9.16
N ALA A 249 -24.20 -7.67 -10.48
CA ALA A 249 -23.37 -8.44 -11.37
C ALA A 249 -22.84 -7.52 -12.46
N THR A 250 -21.52 -7.51 -12.68
CA THR A 250 -20.86 -6.72 -13.71
C THR A 250 -20.07 -7.65 -14.62
N LEU A 251 -20.22 -7.48 -15.94
CA LEU A 251 -19.44 -8.17 -16.94
C LEU A 251 -18.73 -7.12 -17.81
N SER A 252 -17.41 -7.24 -17.93
CA SER A 252 -16.56 -6.34 -18.73
C SER A 252 -15.76 -7.14 -19.75
N GLY A 253 -15.44 -6.52 -20.89
CA GLY A 253 -14.57 -7.13 -21.89
C GLY A 253 -14.09 -6.12 -22.90
N GLY A 254 -12.95 -6.42 -23.56
CA GLY A 254 -12.38 -5.48 -24.54
C GLY A 254 -10.97 -5.83 -25.02
N GLU A 255 -10.12 -4.83 -25.15
CA GLU A 255 -8.74 -4.97 -25.62
C GLU A 255 -7.93 -5.89 -24.70
N LEU A 256 -6.81 -6.41 -25.20
CA LEU A 256 -5.98 -7.43 -24.57
C LEU A 256 -6.77 -8.70 -24.24
N SER A 257 -7.72 -9.07 -25.08
CA SER A 257 -8.59 -10.26 -24.89
C SER A 257 -9.24 -10.30 -23.50
N THR A 258 -9.40 -9.14 -22.85
CA THR A 258 -9.87 -9.06 -21.46
C THR A 258 -11.32 -9.50 -21.35
N VAL A 259 -11.57 -10.41 -20.41
CA VAL A 259 -12.92 -10.77 -19.90
C VAL A 259 -12.88 -10.72 -18.38
N ARG A 260 -13.79 -9.96 -17.77
CA ARG A 260 -13.93 -9.86 -16.32
C ARG A 260 -15.39 -9.98 -15.92
N GLY A 261 -15.67 -10.75 -14.88
CA GLY A 261 -16.97 -10.88 -14.25
C GLY A 261 -16.88 -10.69 -12.74
N ASP A 262 -17.71 -9.83 -12.20
CA ASP A 262 -17.85 -9.59 -10.76
C ASP A 262 -19.29 -9.85 -10.32
N LEU A 263 -19.46 -10.48 -9.17
CA LEU A 263 -20.75 -10.76 -8.55
C LEU A 263 -20.70 -10.40 -7.06
N SER A 264 -21.67 -9.62 -6.59
CA SER A 264 -21.88 -9.34 -5.18
C SER A 264 -23.35 -9.56 -4.82
N VAL A 265 -23.61 -10.31 -3.75
CA VAL A 265 -24.96 -10.55 -3.22
C VAL A 265 -24.93 -10.37 -1.72
N ALA A 266 -25.82 -9.54 -1.19
CA ALA A 266 -25.93 -9.31 0.24
C ALA A 266 -27.39 -9.40 0.70
N GLY A 267 -27.60 -9.73 1.98
CA GLY A 267 -28.93 -9.82 2.55
C GLY A 267 -28.93 -9.94 4.06
N GLU A 268 -30.09 -9.67 4.63
CA GLU A 268 -30.37 -9.93 6.03
C GLU A 268 -30.59 -11.44 6.25
N LEU A 269 -29.89 -11.99 7.24
CA LEU A 269 -30.00 -13.40 7.64
C LEU A 269 -30.91 -13.62 8.85
N GLY A 270 -31.52 -12.54 9.36
CA GLY A 270 -32.37 -12.51 10.55
C GLY A 270 -31.60 -12.24 11.85
N ASN A 271 -32.30 -11.73 12.87
CA ASN A 271 -31.71 -11.35 14.16
C ASN A 271 -30.50 -10.42 14.01
N ASP A 272 -30.59 -9.40 13.17
CA ASP A 272 -29.55 -8.39 12.88
C ASP A 272 -28.23 -8.98 12.36
N TRP A 273 -28.24 -10.17 11.82
CA TRP A 273 -27.17 -10.72 11.01
C TRP A 273 -27.37 -10.32 9.55
N TYR A 274 -26.29 -9.84 8.95
CA TYR A 274 -26.22 -9.55 7.52
C TYR A 274 -25.05 -10.32 6.92
N GLY A 275 -25.24 -10.82 5.70
CA GLY A 275 -24.22 -11.56 5.00
C GLY A 275 -24.00 -10.99 3.61
N ARG A 276 -22.77 -10.99 3.13
CA ARG A 276 -22.39 -10.68 1.76
C ARG A 276 -21.45 -11.74 1.22
N VAL A 277 -21.72 -12.17 0.01
CA VAL A 277 -20.83 -13.01 -0.79
C VAL A 277 -20.42 -12.22 -2.01
N VAL A 278 -19.13 -12.18 -2.27
CA VAL A 278 -18.53 -11.58 -3.46
C VAL A 278 -17.72 -12.63 -4.18
N GLY A 279 -17.71 -12.62 -5.50
CA GLY A 279 -16.87 -13.49 -6.30
C GLY A 279 -16.56 -12.84 -7.64
N GLY A 280 -15.46 -13.23 -8.25
CA GLY A 280 -15.09 -12.71 -9.55
C GLY A 280 -14.12 -13.60 -10.30
N TYR A 281 -14.00 -13.28 -11.57
CA TYR A 281 -13.11 -13.90 -12.53
C TYR A 281 -12.52 -12.84 -13.45
N LEU A 282 -11.27 -12.98 -13.78
CA LEU A 282 -10.54 -12.15 -14.74
C LEU A 282 -9.71 -13.06 -15.63
N GLU A 283 -9.74 -12.81 -16.93
CA GLU A 283 -8.84 -13.37 -17.92
C GLU A 283 -8.44 -12.28 -18.90
N GLY A 284 -7.18 -12.26 -19.35
CA GLY A 284 -6.71 -11.30 -20.36
C GLY A 284 -5.22 -11.43 -20.64
N ASP A 285 -4.81 -10.95 -21.80
CA ASP A 285 -3.41 -10.84 -22.17
C ASP A 285 -2.77 -9.64 -21.43
N ASP A 286 -1.45 -9.60 -21.30
CA ASP A 286 -0.72 -8.44 -20.76
C ASP A 286 -0.14 -7.59 -21.91
N PHE A 287 0.42 -6.42 -21.57
CA PHE A 287 1.28 -5.64 -22.45
C PHE A 287 2.59 -6.39 -22.69
N ALA A 288 2.57 -7.45 -23.49
CA ALA A 288 3.67 -8.40 -23.65
C ALA A 288 4.89 -7.85 -24.40
N GLN A 289 5.10 -6.54 -24.43
CA GLN A 289 6.21 -5.92 -25.13
C GLN A 289 7.39 -5.65 -24.21
N SER A 290 8.44 -6.44 -24.35
CA SER A 290 9.75 -6.09 -23.80
C SER A 290 10.26 -4.79 -24.41
N ARG A 291 10.86 -3.92 -23.60
CA ARG A 291 11.46 -2.65 -24.07
C ARG A 291 12.80 -2.81 -24.80
N VAL A 292 13.26 -4.00 -25.02
CA VAL A 292 14.54 -4.24 -25.69
C VAL A 292 14.35 -4.40 -27.18
N ASP A 293 14.82 -3.41 -27.92
CA ASP A 293 15.01 -3.47 -29.37
C ASP A 293 16.37 -4.12 -29.68
N ARG A 294 16.36 -5.42 -29.94
CA ARG A 294 17.57 -6.20 -30.28
C ARG A 294 18.02 -5.98 -31.70
N ASN A 295 17.09 -5.64 -32.56
CA ASN A 295 17.33 -5.55 -33.99
C ASN A 295 17.76 -4.13 -34.36
N GLY A 296 17.69 -3.17 -33.46
CA GLY A 296 17.96 -1.76 -33.70
C GLY A 296 16.98 -1.12 -34.67
N ASN A 297 15.75 -1.65 -34.73
CA ASN A 297 14.71 -1.16 -35.65
C ASN A 297 13.78 -0.12 -35.00
N GLY A 298 13.99 0.24 -33.72
CA GLY A 298 13.19 1.18 -32.95
C GLY A 298 11.89 0.58 -32.40
N VAL A 299 11.68 -0.71 -32.54
CA VAL A 299 10.49 -1.43 -32.05
C VAL A 299 10.91 -2.47 -31.05
N PRO A 300 10.40 -2.43 -29.80
CA PRO A 300 10.68 -3.44 -28.79
C PRO A 300 10.29 -4.86 -29.24
N ASP A 301 11.12 -5.84 -28.91
CA ASP A 301 10.85 -7.25 -29.20
C ASP A 301 9.76 -7.79 -28.26
N VAL A 302 8.74 -8.44 -28.81
CA VAL A 302 7.60 -8.98 -28.08
C VAL A 302 7.93 -10.33 -27.43
N GLY A 303 7.44 -10.54 -26.19
CA GLY A 303 7.36 -11.84 -25.52
C GLY A 303 8.69 -12.46 -25.10
N THR A 304 9.71 -11.65 -24.93
CA THR A 304 11.03 -12.15 -24.49
C THR A 304 11.66 -11.22 -23.47
N GLU A 305 12.33 -11.82 -22.50
CA GLU A 305 13.04 -11.06 -21.46
C GLU A 305 14.38 -10.49 -21.90
N VAL A 306 14.80 -9.44 -21.19
CA VAL A 306 16.06 -8.75 -21.44
C VAL A 306 17.23 -9.63 -21.04
N GLU A 307 18.15 -9.85 -21.96
CA GLU A 307 19.49 -10.32 -21.64
C GLU A 307 20.33 -9.18 -21.05
N TYR A 308 21.23 -9.52 -20.15
CA TYR A 308 22.29 -8.60 -19.80
C TYR A 308 23.30 -8.55 -20.97
N PRO A 309 23.41 -7.38 -21.66
CA PRO A 309 24.37 -7.26 -22.76
C PRO A 309 25.79 -7.55 -22.25
N GLY A 310 26.45 -8.51 -22.85
CA GLY A 310 27.85 -8.86 -22.56
C GLY A 310 28.08 -10.09 -21.69
N LEU A 311 27.02 -10.70 -21.10
CA LEU A 311 27.15 -11.94 -20.33
C LEU A 311 26.77 -13.20 -21.12
N GLY A 312 26.25 -13.06 -22.34
CA GLY A 312 25.93 -14.18 -23.24
C GLY A 312 24.85 -15.12 -22.72
N LEU A 313 23.95 -14.58 -21.85
CA LEU A 313 22.89 -15.37 -21.28
C LEU A 313 21.71 -15.42 -22.24
N GLU A 314 21.20 -16.60 -22.48
CA GLU A 314 19.98 -16.78 -23.27
C GLU A 314 18.78 -16.29 -22.48
N ARG A 315 17.86 -15.68 -23.18
CA ARG A 315 16.59 -15.20 -22.60
C ARG A 315 15.69 -16.37 -22.27
N GLN A 316 15.08 -16.28 -21.12
CA GLN A 316 14.02 -17.20 -20.76
C GLN A 316 12.71 -16.73 -21.39
N PRO A 317 11.96 -17.63 -22.07
CA PRO A 317 10.62 -17.30 -22.55
C PRO A 317 9.68 -17.11 -21.34
N LEU A 318 8.65 -16.30 -21.52
CA LEU A 318 7.53 -16.24 -20.56
C LEU A 318 6.93 -17.65 -20.42
N VAL A 319 6.62 -18.03 -19.18
CA VAL A 319 5.94 -19.29 -18.89
C VAL A 319 4.47 -19.20 -19.31
N ARG A 320 3.88 -18.01 -19.14
CA ARG A 320 2.53 -17.67 -19.58
C ARG A 320 2.54 -16.32 -20.26
N ASP A 321 1.60 -16.12 -21.19
CA ASP A 321 1.30 -14.88 -21.88
C ASP A 321 -0.07 -14.29 -21.50
N ARG A 322 -0.82 -14.95 -20.59
CA ARG A 322 -2.15 -14.56 -20.12
C ARG A 322 -2.21 -14.45 -18.62
N ASN A 323 -2.97 -13.47 -18.15
CA ASN A 323 -3.37 -13.34 -16.75
C ASN A 323 -4.69 -14.06 -16.54
N GLU A 324 -4.81 -14.81 -15.46
CA GLU A 324 -6.06 -15.44 -15.01
C GLU A 324 -6.18 -15.27 -13.49
N ALA A 325 -7.35 -14.87 -13.02
CA ALA A 325 -7.57 -14.68 -11.59
C ALA A 325 -8.99 -15.08 -11.20
N TYR A 326 -9.10 -15.75 -10.04
CA TYR A 326 -10.36 -16.04 -9.37
C TYR A 326 -10.31 -15.45 -7.96
N TRP A 327 -11.43 -14.90 -7.50
CA TRP A 327 -11.53 -14.46 -6.11
C TRP A 327 -12.91 -14.69 -5.54
N GLY A 328 -12.95 -14.85 -4.25
CA GLY A 328 -14.19 -14.95 -3.49
C GLY A 328 -14.01 -14.41 -2.08
N ASN A 329 -15.05 -13.77 -1.57
CA ASN A 329 -15.09 -13.24 -0.22
C ASN A 329 -16.47 -13.49 0.40
N LEU A 330 -16.47 -13.91 1.66
CA LEU A 330 -17.65 -14.01 2.52
C LEU A 330 -17.47 -13.07 3.69
N ARG A 331 -18.42 -12.15 3.91
CA ARG A 331 -18.50 -11.31 5.10
C ARG A 331 -19.82 -11.49 5.83
N LEU A 332 -19.76 -11.64 7.15
CA LEU A 332 -20.89 -11.73 8.07
C LEU A 332 -20.77 -10.64 9.12
N ASP A 333 -21.74 -9.76 9.20
CA ASP A 333 -21.83 -8.73 10.23
C ASP A 333 -23.02 -9.02 11.16
N LYS A 334 -22.78 -8.96 12.47
CA LYS A 334 -23.79 -8.97 13.52
C LYS A 334 -23.85 -7.62 14.20
N TYR A 335 -25.00 -6.99 14.17
CA TYR A 335 -25.28 -5.76 14.91
C TYR A 335 -25.96 -6.11 16.23
N PHE A 336 -25.49 -5.56 17.33
CA PHE A 336 -26.05 -5.76 18.67
C PHE A 336 -26.75 -4.50 19.16
N ASP A 337 -27.71 -4.66 20.09
CA ASP A 337 -28.56 -3.56 20.62
C ASP A 337 -27.81 -2.37 21.25
N ARG A 338 -26.51 -2.47 21.49
CA ARG A 338 -25.68 -1.41 22.05
C ARG A 338 -24.71 -0.79 21.07
N GLY A 339 -24.96 -0.93 19.75
CA GLY A 339 -24.08 -0.45 18.68
C GLY A 339 -22.76 -1.19 18.54
N HIS A 340 -22.62 -2.30 19.22
CA HIS A 340 -21.51 -3.18 19.00
C HIS A 340 -21.70 -3.91 17.66
N THR A 341 -20.61 -4.07 16.92
CA THR A 341 -20.62 -4.82 15.67
C THR A 341 -19.57 -5.90 15.73
N PHE A 342 -19.96 -7.12 15.38
CA PHE A 342 -19.04 -8.22 15.16
C PHE A 342 -19.00 -8.52 13.67
N THR A 343 -17.79 -8.54 13.09
CA THR A 343 -17.54 -8.86 11.69
C THR A 343 -16.68 -10.11 11.61
N LEU A 344 -17.12 -11.09 10.81
CA LEU A 344 -16.32 -12.22 10.37
C LEU A 344 -16.20 -12.15 8.86
N GLU A 345 -14.97 -12.22 8.37
CA GLU A 345 -14.68 -12.17 6.95
C GLU A 345 -13.66 -13.24 6.57
N ALA A 346 -13.90 -13.93 5.46
CA ALA A 346 -12.99 -14.89 4.88
C ALA A 346 -12.92 -14.67 3.37
N GLY A 347 -11.72 -14.66 2.82
CA GLY A 347 -11.51 -14.49 1.39
C GLY A 347 -10.46 -15.45 0.86
N TYR A 348 -10.50 -15.61 -0.44
CA TYR A 348 -9.62 -16.46 -1.21
C TYR A 348 -9.38 -15.80 -2.58
N SER A 349 -8.16 -15.76 -3.02
CA SER A 349 -7.80 -15.45 -4.40
C SER A 349 -6.77 -16.43 -4.92
N ASP A 350 -6.85 -16.66 -6.20
CA ASP A 350 -5.95 -17.50 -6.97
C ASP A 350 -5.61 -16.71 -8.23
N PHE A 351 -4.34 -16.43 -8.44
CA PHE A 351 -3.85 -15.55 -9.49
C PHE A 351 -2.71 -16.20 -10.24
N GLU A 352 -2.87 -16.31 -11.54
CA GLU A 352 -1.86 -16.75 -12.49
C GLU A 352 -1.48 -15.58 -13.40
N ALA A 353 -0.22 -15.14 -13.35
CA ALA A 353 0.24 -13.98 -14.10
C ALA A 353 0.85 -14.35 -15.45
N GLY A 354 0.32 -13.79 -16.53
CA GLY A 354 1.01 -13.65 -17.81
C GLY A 354 2.02 -12.51 -17.77
N GLY A 355 1.77 -11.48 -16.95
CA GLY A 355 2.63 -10.32 -16.80
C GLY A 355 3.86 -10.57 -15.93
N VAL A 356 4.74 -9.58 -15.91
CA VAL A 356 6.05 -9.65 -15.28
C VAL A 356 6.24 -8.49 -14.33
N ALA A 357 6.55 -8.80 -13.07
CA ALA A 357 6.94 -7.80 -12.09
C ALA A 357 8.41 -7.40 -12.26
N VAL A 358 8.69 -6.09 -12.18
CA VAL A 358 10.05 -5.55 -12.14
C VAL A 358 10.53 -5.53 -10.69
N THR A 359 11.64 -6.20 -10.42
CA THR A 359 12.22 -6.29 -9.07
C THR A 359 13.68 -5.86 -9.07
N GLY A 360 14.30 -5.67 -7.92
CA GLY A 360 15.72 -5.33 -7.78
C GLY A 360 16.68 -6.38 -8.37
N ILE A 361 16.25 -7.64 -8.47
CA ILE A 361 17.04 -8.76 -9.01
C ILE A 361 16.76 -9.06 -10.50
N GLY A 362 15.89 -8.29 -11.12
CA GLY A 362 15.46 -8.53 -12.50
C GLY A 362 13.95 -8.64 -12.63
N ARG A 363 13.50 -9.16 -13.76
CA ARG A 363 12.07 -9.41 -14.00
C ARG A 363 11.68 -10.79 -13.49
N VAL A 364 10.56 -10.85 -12.80
CA VAL A 364 10.03 -12.05 -12.17
C VAL A 364 8.60 -12.28 -12.63
N GLN A 365 8.27 -13.51 -12.98
CA GLN A 365 6.91 -13.93 -13.35
C GLN A 365 6.34 -14.85 -12.27
N THR A 366 5.24 -14.43 -11.62
CA THR A 366 4.47 -15.26 -10.70
C THR A 366 3.40 -16.00 -11.51
N THR A 367 3.55 -17.30 -11.71
CA THR A 367 2.63 -18.08 -12.56
C THR A 367 1.52 -18.75 -11.76
N ASP A 368 1.65 -18.82 -10.44
CA ASP A 368 0.65 -19.35 -9.53
C ASP A 368 0.80 -18.67 -8.16
N SER A 369 -0.26 -18.08 -7.63
CA SER A 369 -0.28 -17.46 -6.30
C SER A 369 -1.66 -17.56 -5.67
N VAL A 370 -1.74 -18.33 -4.59
CA VAL A 370 -2.96 -18.55 -3.82
C VAL A 370 -2.90 -17.76 -2.51
N ARG A 371 -3.96 -16.99 -2.19
CA ARG A 371 -3.99 -16.10 -1.02
C ARG A 371 -5.28 -16.19 -0.24
N PRO A 372 -5.42 -17.17 0.67
CA PRO A 372 -6.52 -17.19 1.62
C PRO A 372 -6.31 -16.18 2.76
N TYR A 373 -7.39 -15.66 3.31
CA TYR A 373 -7.36 -14.88 4.55
C TYR A 373 -8.59 -15.07 5.42
N LEU A 374 -8.41 -14.81 6.70
CA LEU A 374 -9.48 -14.76 7.70
C LEU A 374 -9.33 -13.48 8.53
N ARG A 375 -10.44 -12.74 8.72
CA ARG A 375 -10.46 -11.51 9.52
C ARG A 375 -11.63 -11.54 10.50
N LEU A 376 -11.36 -11.12 11.72
CA LEU A 376 -12.32 -10.92 12.81
C LEU A 376 -12.21 -9.48 13.29
N ASN A 377 -13.33 -8.80 13.43
CA ASN A 377 -13.37 -7.49 14.05
C ASN A 377 -14.55 -7.41 15.02
N TYR A 378 -14.29 -6.92 16.23
CA TYR A 378 -15.33 -6.61 17.19
C TYR A 378 -15.19 -5.17 17.63
N ASN A 379 -16.15 -4.36 17.22
CA ASN A 379 -16.18 -2.93 17.49
C ASN A 379 -17.27 -2.62 18.50
N THR A 380 -16.92 -1.80 19.48
CA THR A 380 -17.82 -1.26 20.50
C THR A 380 -17.73 0.26 20.49
N GLN A 381 -18.52 0.94 21.32
CA GLN A 381 -18.46 2.39 21.46
C GLN A 381 -17.06 2.92 21.78
N HIS A 382 -16.26 2.19 22.57
CA HIS A 382 -14.97 2.66 23.06
C HIS A 382 -13.79 1.78 22.68
N TRP A 383 -14.02 0.57 22.18
CA TRP A 383 -13.01 -0.42 21.91
C TRP A 383 -13.18 -1.04 20.54
N ASN A 384 -12.06 -1.24 19.87
CA ASN A 384 -11.96 -2.05 18.65
C ASN A 384 -10.98 -3.21 18.91
N PHE A 385 -11.37 -4.41 18.53
CA PHE A 385 -10.56 -5.62 18.56
C PHE A 385 -10.47 -6.16 17.15
N LEU A 386 -9.29 -6.17 16.58
CA LEU A 386 -9.00 -6.68 15.25
C LEU A 386 -8.08 -7.89 15.35
N ALA A 387 -8.40 -8.94 14.60
CA ALA A 387 -7.52 -10.07 14.40
C ALA A 387 -7.63 -10.53 12.94
N TYR A 388 -6.51 -10.87 12.31
CA TYR A 388 -6.52 -11.48 11.00
C TYR A 388 -5.33 -12.43 10.79
N ARG A 389 -5.53 -13.35 9.85
CA ARG A 389 -4.46 -14.18 9.29
C ARG A 389 -4.54 -14.10 7.77
N ASN A 390 -3.42 -13.79 7.15
CA ASN A 390 -3.19 -13.88 5.72
C ASN A 390 -2.23 -15.03 5.47
N GLU A 391 -2.44 -15.75 4.37
CA GLU A 391 -1.50 -16.74 3.86
C GLU A 391 -1.22 -16.43 2.38
N ARG A 392 -0.05 -16.75 1.91
CA ARG A 392 0.33 -16.70 0.51
C ARG A 392 1.19 -17.91 0.20
N ASP A 393 0.74 -18.66 -0.77
CA ASP A 393 1.42 -19.81 -1.34
C ASP A 393 1.70 -19.51 -2.82
N ALA A 394 2.96 -19.56 -3.24
CA ALA A 394 3.36 -19.30 -4.62
C ALA A 394 4.48 -20.24 -5.04
N ASP A 395 4.08 -21.42 -5.44
CA ASP A 395 4.95 -22.53 -5.82
C ASP A 395 5.61 -22.40 -7.20
N ASP A 396 5.11 -21.53 -8.08
CA ASP A 396 5.63 -21.37 -9.44
C ASP A 396 5.87 -19.89 -9.81
N THR A 397 6.82 -19.30 -9.12
CA THR A 397 7.39 -17.99 -9.48
C THR A 397 8.74 -18.20 -10.14
N ARG A 398 9.09 -17.43 -11.18
CA ARG A 398 10.34 -17.59 -11.92
C ARG A 398 11.11 -16.29 -12.10
N SER A 399 12.40 -16.35 -11.85
CA SER A 399 13.33 -15.34 -12.34
C SER A 399 13.51 -15.52 -13.85
N LEU A 400 13.14 -14.51 -14.65
CA LEU A 400 13.29 -14.57 -16.10
C LEU A 400 14.73 -14.30 -16.57
N SER A 401 15.57 -13.72 -15.74
CA SER A 401 17.00 -13.54 -16.02
C SER A 401 17.80 -14.83 -15.90
N THR A 402 17.41 -15.74 -15.00
CA THR A 402 18.14 -16.98 -14.73
C THR A 402 17.36 -18.24 -15.12
N GLY A 403 16.05 -18.17 -15.26
CA GLY A 403 15.16 -19.32 -15.47
C GLY A 403 14.93 -20.17 -14.22
N ILE A 404 15.44 -19.74 -13.06
CA ILE A 404 15.34 -20.48 -11.79
C ILE A 404 13.93 -20.31 -11.22
N PRO A 405 13.27 -21.40 -10.80
CA PRO A 405 12.02 -21.30 -10.04
C PRO A 405 12.29 -20.74 -8.65
N LEU A 406 11.40 -19.87 -8.20
CA LEU A 406 11.43 -19.25 -6.89
C LEU A 406 10.14 -19.66 -6.14
N TYR A 407 10.31 -20.17 -4.93
CA TYR A 407 9.18 -20.57 -4.06
C TYR A 407 9.01 -19.49 -2.99
N LEU A 408 7.79 -19.19 -2.65
CA LEU A 408 7.51 -18.09 -1.72
C LEU A 408 6.22 -18.35 -0.94
N ASP A 409 6.34 -19.06 0.17
CA ASP A 409 5.27 -19.31 1.11
C ASP A 409 5.40 -18.39 2.30
N SER A 410 4.30 -17.78 2.70
CA SER A 410 4.33 -16.85 3.82
C SER A 410 2.97 -16.76 4.51
N ASP A 411 3.01 -16.50 5.82
CA ASP A 411 1.82 -16.17 6.59
C ASP A 411 2.06 -15.03 7.57
N LYS A 412 1.00 -14.25 7.81
CA LYS A 412 0.96 -13.17 8.78
C LYS A 412 -0.27 -13.32 9.66
N THR A 413 -0.06 -13.41 10.96
CA THR A 413 -1.11 -13.33 11.97
C THR A 413 -0.97 -12.02 12.73
N HIS A 414 -2.06 -11.27 12.86
CA HIS A 414 -2.07 -9.96 13.50
C HIS A 414 -3.19 -9.82 14.51
N PHE A 415 -2.91 -9.13 15.61
CA PHE A 415 -3.87 -8.76 16.65
C PHE A 415 -3.69 -7.29 17.02
N GLU A 416 -4.78 -6.53 17.06
CA GLU A 416 -4.77 -5.15 17.55
C GLU A 416 -5.94 -4.92 18.50
N VAL A 417 -5.68 -4.21 19.61
CA VAL A 417 -6.70 -3.68 20.50
C VAL A 417 -6.51 -2.20 20.62
N GLN A 418 -7.55 -1.44 20.29
CA GLN A 418 -7.56 0.01 20.39
C GLN A 418 -8.72 0.47 21.25
N GLY A 419 -8.48 1.48 22.09
CA GLY A 419 -9.52 2.12 22.89
C GLY A 419 -9.46 3.63 22.79
N HIS A 420 -10.59 4.29 23.04
CA HIS A 420 -10.65 5.74 23.10
C HIS A 420 -11.58 6.24 24.19
N SER A 421 -11.31 7.46 24.69
CA SER A 421 -12.15 8.14 25.67
C SER A 421 -12.09 9.65 25.52
N GLY A 422 -13.23 10.32 25.72
CA GLY A 422 -13.31 11.78 25.81
C GLY A 422 -13.06 12.28 27.23
N PHE A 423 -12.55 13.52 27.35
CA PHE A 423 -12.36 14.20 28.62
C PHE A 423 -12.56 15.72 28.48
N ALA A 424 -12.48 16.46 29.59
CA ALA A 424 -12.62 17.93 29.63
C ALA A 424 -13.93 18.45 29.01
N GLY A 425 -15.05 17.70 29.15
CA GLY A 425 -16.35 18.11 28.62
C GLY A 425 -16.39 18.07 27.09
N GLY A 426 -15.77 17.05 26.47
CA GLY A 426 -15.73 16.83 25.01
C GLY A 426 -14.61 17.57 24.27
N ARG A 427 -13.86 18.48 24.97
CA ARG A 427 -12.74 19.21 24.35
C ARG A 427 -11.46 18.39 24.21
N GLY A 428 -11.35 17.29 24.92
CA GLY A 428 -10.19 16.43 24.86
C GLY A 428 -10.57 15.01 24.50
N ARG A 429 -9.70 14.31 23.77
CA ARG A 429 -9.83 12.90 23.43
C ARG A 429 -8.47 12.22 23.56
N VAL A 430 -8.50 11.01 24.05
CA VAL A 430 -7.35 10.12 24.06
C VAL A 430 -7.70 8.83 23.31
N ILE A 431 -6.78 8.40 22.47
CA ILE A 431 -6.82 7.11 21.77
C ILE A 431 -5.56 6.36 22.16
N GLY A 432 -5.63 5.07 22.34
CA GLY A 432 -4.45 4.25 22.59
C GLY A 432 -4.70 2.81 22.24
N GLY A 433 -3.65 2.10 21.90
CA GLY A 433 -3.75 0.71 21.49
C GLY A 433 -2.44 -0.04 21.58
N VAL A 434 -2.56 -1.34 21.40
CA VAL A 434 -1.45 -2.28 21.33
C VAL A 434 -1.68 -3.20 20.13
N SER A 435 -0.59 -3.56 19.47
CA SER A 435 -0.61 -4.50 18.36
C SER A 435 0.46 -5.57 18.53
N TYR A 436 0.20 -6.74 17.98
CA TYR A 436 1.13 -7.85 17.89
C TYR A 436 0.96 -8.53 16.55
N SER A 437 2.06 -8.78 15.85
CA SER A 437 2.07 -9.57 14.61
C SER A 437 3.12 -10.66 14.71
N GLU A 438 2.82 -11.77 14.09
CA GLU A 438 3.75 -12.88 13.84
C GLU A 438 3.75 -13.15 12.35
N GLU A 439 4.94 -13.20 11.76
CA GLU A 439 5.13 -13.43 10.33
C GLU A 439 6.09 -14.61 10.15
N SER A 440 5.76 -15.50 9.22
CA SER A 440 6.56 -16.65 8.83
C SER A 440 6.77 -16.65 7.33
N PHE A 441 7.97 -17.00 6.90
CA PHE A 441 8.36 -17.05 5.50
C PHE A 441 9.22 -18.28 5.22
N ASP A 442 8.89 -19.02 4.15
CA ASP A 442 9.65 -20.17 3.66
C ASP A 442 9.79 -20.12 2.13
N SER A 443 10.91 -20.54 1.60
CA SER A 443 11.18 -20.64 0.17
C SER A 443 11.65 -22.04 -0.26
N GLU A 444 11.29 -23.07 0.52
CA GLU A 444 11.68 -24.44 0.27
C GLU A 444 10.97 -25.01 -0.96
N ASN A 445 11.75 -25.49 -1.92
CA ASN A 445 11.22 -26.21 -3.07
C ASN A 445 10.84 -27.65 -2.73
N PRO A 446 10.13 -28.39 -3.61
CA PRO A 446 9.75 -29.79 -3.36
C PRO A 446 10.94 -30.78 -3.17
N GLN A 447 12.17 -30.33 -3.43
CA GLN A 447 13.39 -31.10 -3.22
C GLN A 447 14.04 -30.83 -1.85
N GLY A 448 13.49 -29.91 -1.05
CA GLY A 448 13.99 -29.58 0.28
C GLY A 448 15.12 -28.54 0.26
N SER A 449 15.17 -27.68 -0.76
CA SER A 449 16.18 -26.62 -0.88
C SER A 449 15.53 -25.25 -0.91
N GLN A 450 16.06 -24.32 -0.15
CA GLN A 450 15.63 -22.92 -0.18
C GLN A 450 15.98 -22.26 -1.52
N THR A 451 15.13 -21.40 -2.04
CA THR A 451 15.29 -20.75 -3.35
C THR A 451 15.50 -19.24 -3.27
N LEU A 452 15.06 -18.59 -2.20
CA LEU A 452 15.16 -17.14 -2.00
C LEU A 452 15.92 -16.74 -0.74
N VAL A 453 15.97 -17.59 0.27
CA VAL A 453 16.61 -17.34 1.57
C VAL A 453 17.47 -18.52 2.00
N PHE A 454 18.28 -18.38 3.04
CA PHE A 454 19.12 -19.49 3.54
C PHE A 454 18.35 -20.52 4.36
N GLU A 455 17.38 -20.05 5.15
CA GLU A 455 16.56 -20.85 6.06
C GLU A 455 15.18 -20.19 6.24
N PRO A 456 14.16 -20.94 6.68
CA PRO A 456 12.86 -20.35 7.04
C PRO A 456 13.03 -19.26 8.11
N ILE A 457 12.19 -18.22 8.01
CA ILE A 457 12.28 -17.03 8.86
C ILE A 457 10.98 -16.86 9.64
N ASP A 458 11.10 -16.70 10.95
CA ASP A 458 10.01 -16.35 11.85
C ASP A 458 10.31 -15.00 12.52
N THR A 459 9.33 -14.09 12.45
CA THR A 459 9.47 -12.73 13.01
C THR A 459 8.27 -12.33 13.81
N ASP A 460 8.51 -11.61 14.89
CA ASP A 460 7.48 -11.01 15.73
C ASP A 460 7.64 -9.48 15.79
N TYR A 461 6.48 -8.79 15.85
CA TYR A 461 6.38 -7.34 15.96
C TYR A 461 5.43 -6.97 17.09
N GLU A 462 5.87 -6.11 17.97
CA GLU A 462 5.08 -5.57 19.07
C GLU A 462 4.98 -4.05 18.94
N GLY A 463 3.78 -3.49 19.12
CA GLY A 463 3.57 -2.05 19.06
C GLY A 463 2.66 -1.52 20.15
N VAL A 464 3.00 -0.34 20.68
CA VAL A 464 2.16 0.40 21.64
C VAL A 464 2.06 1.83 21.17
N PHE A 465 0.83 2.34 20.96
CA PHE A 465 0.60 3.69 20.48
C PHE A 465 -0.40 4.47 21.30
N GLY A 466 -0.28 5.80 21.24
CA GLY A 466 -1.23 6.71 21.85
C GLY A 466 -1.34 8.03 21.11
N GLN A 467 -2.54 8.62 21.16
CA GLN A 467 -2.83 9.94 20.61
C GLN A 467 -3.64 10.75 21.62
N LEU A 468 -3.27 12.00 21.77
CA LEU A 468 -3.99 13.00 22.54
C LEU A 468 -4.42 14.13 21.63
N GLU A 469 -5.72 14.39 21.57
CA GLU A 469 -6.30 15.55 20.90
C GLU A 469 -6.87 16.50 21.93
N TYR A 470 -6.71 17.81 21.69
CA TYR A 470 -7.26 18.83 22.57
C TYR A 470 -7.68 20.10 21.82
N ASP A 471 -8.96 20.47 21.96
CA ASP A 471 -9.50 21.72 21.45
C ASP A 471 -9.26 22.84 22.49
N PHE A 472 -8.22 23.66 22.24
CA PHE A 472 -7.92 24.82 23.10
C PHE A 472 -9.06 25.83 23.10
N ASN A 473 -9.67 26.00 21.95
CA ASN A 473 -10.90 26.76 21.70
C ASN A 473 -11.54 26.29 20.40
N ALA A 474 -12.68 26.88 19.99
CA ALA A 474 -13.41 26.50 18.78
C ALA A 474 -12.61 26.64 17.45
N LYS A 475 -11.43 27.25 17.49
CA LYS A 475 -10.62 27.55 16.29
C LYS A 475 -9.24 26.89 16.31
N LEU A 476 -8.81 26.34 17.43
CA LEU A 476 -7.45 25.80 17.58
C LEU A 476 -7.48 24.45 18.27
N ARG A 477 -7.03 23.44 17.54
CA ARG A 477 -6.85 22.05 17.99
C ARG A 477 -5.38 21.68 17.98
N GLY A 478 -4.93 20.96 18.99
CA GLY A 478 -3.64 20.30 19.04
C GLY A 478 -3.78 18.79 19.04
N VAL A 479 -2.90 18.12 18.32
CA VAL A 479 -2.81 16.66 18.27
C VAL A 479 -1.37 16.25 18.58
N LEU A 480 -1.21 15.31 19.50
CA LEU A 480 0.07 14.68 19.85
C LEU A 480 -0.10 13.18 19.75
N SER A 481 0.76 12.52 19.01
CA SER A 481 0.76 11.06 18.87
C SER A 481 2.17 10.51 19.09
N ALA A 482 2.27 9.31 19.58
CA ALA A 482 3.53 8.60 19.67
C ALA A 482 3.29 7.09 19.62
N ARG A 483 4.25 6.37 19.06
CA ARG A 483 4.27 4.92 19.03
C ARG A 483 5.66 4.39 19.35
N TRP A 484 5.69 3.28 20.05
CA TRP A 484 6.87 2.46 20.27
C TRP A 484 6.66 1.10 19.61
N ASP A 485 7.63 0.68 18.81
CA ASP A 485 7.64 -0.59 18.10
C ASP A 485 8.91 -1.37 18.47
N ASP A 486 8.80 -2.69 18.58
CA ASP A 486 9.88 -3.64 18.83
C ASP A 486 9.74 -4.86 17.93
N SER A 487 10.86 -5.44 17.51
CA SER A 487 10.90 -6.63 16.66
C SER A 487 12.16 -7.43 16.93
N ASN A 488 12.18 -8.71 16.58
CA ASN A 488 13.41 -9.49 16.57
C ASN A 488 14.32 -9.20 15.34
N LEU A 489 13.87 -8.37 14.39
CA LEU A 489 14.66 -7.97 13.21
C LEU A 489 15.45 -6.66 13.39
N TYR A 490 14.99 -5.74 14.23
CA TYR A 490 15.61 -4.43 14.41
C TYR A 490 15.48 -3.93 15.85
N ASP A 491 16.31 -2.98 16.22
CA ASP A 491 16.23 -2.31 17.52
C ASP A 491 14.95 -1.51 17.66
N SER A 492 14.38 -1.44 18.88
CA SER A 492 13.12 -0.75 19.15
C SER A 492 13.12 0.69 18.65
N GLN A 493 12.02 1.10 18.02
CA GLN A 493 11.81 2.39 17.40
C GLN A 493 10.77 3.22 18.12
N PHE A 494 10.94 4.56 18.11
CA PHE A 494 9.99 5.51 18.67
C PHE A 494 9.62 6.57 17.64
N SER A 495 8.34 6.68 17.34
CA SER A 495 7.80 7.57 16.29
C SER A 495 6.86 8.60 16.91
N PRO A 496 7.32 9.83 17.19
CA PRO A 496 6.49 10.92 17.66
C PRO A 496 5.83 11.69 16.50
N ARG A 497 4.70 12.31 16.78
CA ARG A 497 4.04 13.26 15.88
C ARG A 497 3.33 14.34 16.65
N ALA A 498 3.39 15.59 16.16
CA ALA A 498 2.64 16.72 16.69
C ALA A 498 1.99 17.50 15.54
N ALA A 499 0.75 17.95 15.73
CA ALA A 499 0.08 18.81 14.79
C ALA A 499 -0.73 19.90 15.49
N LEU A 500 -0.78 21.09 14.88
CA LEU A 500 -1.64 22.19 15.23
C LEU A 500 -2.55 22.50 14.05
N VAL A 501 -3.85 22.50 14.29
CA VAL A 501 -4.89 22.82 13.31
C VAL A 501 -5.58 24.10 13.74
N PHE A 502 -5.53 25.14 12.91
CA PHE A 502 -6.17 26.41 13.11
C PHE A 502 -7.29 26.61 12.10
N SER A 503 -8.55 26.57 12.53
CA SER A 503 -9.75 26.76 11.72
C SER A 503 -10.39 28.11 12.09
N PRO A 504 -10.09 29.22 11.37
CA PRO A 504 -10.67 30.53 11.64
C PRO A 504 -12.18 30.55 11.53
N ASP A 505 -12.74 29.69 10.68
CA ASP A 505 -14.14 29.42 10.43
C ASP A 505 -14.31 27.94 9.99
N PRO A 506 -15.54 27.42 9.81
CA PRO A 506 -15.75 26.03 9.45
C PRO A 506 -15.25 25.61 8.06
N ASP A 507 -15.07 26.59 7.16
CA ASP A 507 -14.72 26.35 5.75
C ASP A 507 -13.19 26.38 5.52
N HIS A 508 -12.42 26.92 6.44
CA HIS A 508 -10.98 27.12 6.25
C HIS A 508 -10.16 26.55 7.41
N SER A 509 -9.12 25.79 7.07
CA SER A 509 -8.20 25.23 8.04
C SER A 509 -6.75 25.38 7.59
N PHE A 510 -5.88 25.74 8.51
CA PHE A 510 -4.43 25.79 8.36
C PHE A 510 -3.83 24.78 9.32
N ARG A 511 -2.86 24.01 8.83
CA ARG A 511 -2.16 22.98 9.60
C ARG A 511 -0.67 23.21 9.61
N VAL A 512 -0.03 22.97 10.74
CA VAL A 512 1.41 22.78 10.86
C VAL A 512 1.61 21.45 11.59
N SER A 513 2.47 20.59 11.05
CA SER A 513 2.79 19.31 11.66
C SER A 513 4.28 18.99 11.58
N TYR A 514 4.74 18.25 12.57
CA TYR A 514 6.04 17.58 12.63
C TYR A 514 5.81 16.11 12.97
N GLY A 515 6.54 15.22 12.33
CA GLY A 515 6.47 13.80 12.63
C GLY A 515 7.72 13.05 12.19
N GLU A 516 7.99 11.97 12.89
CA GLU A 516 9.04 11.02 12.57
C GLU A 516 8.41 9.67 12.22
N ALA A 517 8.99 8.99 11.25
CA ALA A 517 8.63 7.64 10.89
C ALA A 517 9.88 6.82 10.56
N PHE A 518 9.72 5.52 10.58
CA PHE A 518 10.76 4.59 10.19
C PHE A 518 10.22 3.54 9.21
N GLN A 519 11.12 3.01 8.39
CA GLN A 519 10.87 1.90 7.49
C GLN A 519 11.78 0.74 7.87
N SER A 520 11.19 -0.42 8.17
CA SER A 520 11.97 -1.65 8.33
C SER A 520 12.51 -2.10 6.97
N PRO A 521 13.75 -2.56 6.88
CA PRO A 521 14.17 -3.34 5.72
C PRO A 521 13.20 -4.51 5.51
N ASN A 522 12.89 -4.85 4.25
CA ASN A 522 12.07 -6.01 3.96
C ASN A 522 12.89 -7.31 4.07
N TYR A 523 12.21 -8.46 4.07
CA TYR A 523 12.90 -9.75 4.21
C TYR A 523 13.88 -10.01 3.06
N SER A 524 13.63 -9.48 1.85
CA SER A 524 14.59 -9.63 0.75
C SER A 524 15.88 -8.84 0.99
N GLU A 525 15.81 -7.69 1.64
CA GLU A 525 17.00 -6.91 1.98
C GLU A 525 17.81 -7.52 3.12
N PHE A 526 17.15 -8.16 4.09
CA PHE A 526 17.82 -8.89 5.16
C PHE A 526 18.37 -10.24 4.73
N PHE A 527 17.59 -11.05 3.97
CA PHE A 527 17.84 -12.50 3.89
C PHE A 527 17.91 -13.07 2.48
N LEU A 528 17.83 -12.23 1.43
CA LEU A 528 17.89 -12.68 0.05
C LEU A 528 19.13 -13.53 -0.23
N GLN A 529 18.94 -14.63 -0.97
CA GLN A 529 20.00 -15.41 -1.58
C GLN A 529 19.53 -15.94 -2.94
N VAL A 530 19.85 -15.24 -4.00
CA VAL A 530 19.37 -15.61 -5.33
C VAL A 530 20.40 -15.31 -6.41
N PRO A 531 20.58 -16.19 -7.41
CA PRO A 531 21.35 -15.87 -8.60
C PRO A 531 20.61 -14.79 -9.43
N VAL A 532 21.33 -13.71 -9.78
CA VAL A 532 20.82 -12.62 -10.63
C VAL A 532 21.25 -12.75 -12.10
N ALA A 533 22.18 -13.66 -12.38
CA ALA A 533 22.63 -13.98 -13.72
C ALA A 533 23.00 -15.46 -13.82
N GLY A 534 22.99 -16.00 -15.03
CA GLY A 534 23.44 -17.37 -15.29
C GLY A 534 24.88 -17.60 -14.82
N ALA A 535 25.16 -18.82 -14.40
CA ALA A 535 26.46 -19.20 -13.91
C ALA A 535 27.56 -19.04 -15.00
N ILE A 536 28.71 -18.50 -14.61
CA ILE A 536 29.83 -18.20 -15.50
C ILE A 536 30.94 -19.21 -15.23
N PRO A 537 31.54 -19.82 -16.26
CA PRO A 537 32.66 -20.74 -16.10
C PRO A 537 33.94 -19.96 -15.78
N LEU A 538 34.19 -19.70 -14.50
CA LEU A 538 35.39 -19.00 -14.01
C LEU A 538 36.69 -19.70 -14.46
N ASN A 539 36.64 -21.00 -14.48
CA ASN A 539 37.71 -21.84 -14.96
C ASN A 539 38.17 -21.49 -16.39
N LEU A 540 37.21 -21.23 -17.32
CA LEU A 540 37.52 -20.78 -18.67
C LEU A 540 38.09 -19.36 -18.74
N LEU A 541 37.61 -18.46 -17.85
CA LEU A 541 38.16 -17.12 -17.75
C LEU A 541 39.60 -17.08 -17.24
N LEU A 542 39.98 -18.04 -16.42
CA LEU A 542 41.33 -18.18 -15.87
C LEU A 542 42.30 -18.93 -16.78
N LEU A 543 41.78 -19.65 -17.78
CA LEU A 543 42.59 -20.45 -18.70
C LEU A 543 43.76 -19.68 -19.38
N PRO A 544 43.58 -18.42 -19.83
CA PRO A 544 44.68 -17.65 -20.40
C PRO A 544 45.81 -17.33 -19.41
N ALA A 545 45.48 -17.22 -18.12
CA ALA A 545 46.45 -16.90 -17.07
C ALA A 545 47.26 -18.11 -16.60
N PHE A 546 46.59 -19.26 -16.54
CA PHE A 546 47.22 -20.50 -16.03
C PHE A 546 47.77 -21.42 -17.13
N GLY A 547 47.24 -21.30 -18.35
CA GLY A 547 47.61 -22.20 -19.46
C GLY A 547 47.02 -23.61 -19.37
N PHE A 548 46.18 -23.88 -18.37
CA PHE A 548 45.50 -25.16 -18.16
C PHE A 548 44.18 -24.94 -17.40
N ASP A 549 43.29 -25.91 -17.48
CA ASP A 549 42.05 -25.97 -16.79
C ASP A 549 42.24 -26.30 -15.31
N VAL A 550 42.01 -25.35 -14.42
CA VAL A 550 42.21 -25.46 -12.96
C VAL A 550 41.27 -26.50 -12.36
N GLU A 551 40.00 -26.50 -12.74
CA GLU A 551 39.00 -27.47 -12.28
C GLU A 551 39.39 -28.89 -12.66
N ALA A 552 39.71 -29.09 -13.94
CA ALA A 552 40.08 -30.41 -14.44
C ALA A 552 41.38 -30.96 -13.83
N VAL A 553 42.39 -30.11 -13.60
CA VAL A 553 43.69 -30.51 -13.10
C VAL A 553 43.72 -30.78 -11.60
N PHE A 554 43.08 -29.95 -10.80
CA PHE A 554 43.20 -30.03 -9.33
C PHE A 554 41.95 -30.61 -8.66
N CYS A 555 40.79 -30.48 -9.25
CA CYS A 555 39.54 -30.86 -8.61
C CYS A 555 38.96 -32.16 -9.19
N ALA A 556 38.54 -32.13 -10.44
CA ALA A 556 37.97 -33.30 -11.10
C ALA A 556 38.94 -34.52 -11.18
N ALA A 557 40.25 -34.27 -11.32
CA ALA A 557 41.28 -35.32 -11.26
C ALA A 557 41.32 -36.02 -9.90
N ASN A 558 40.87 -35.40 -8.84
CA ASN A 558 40.76 -35.97 -7.49
C ASN A 558 39.31 -36.40 -7.13
N GLY A 559 38.37 -36.38 -8.09
CA GLY A 559 36.98 -36.78 -7.90
C GLY A 559 36.15 -35.82 -7.09
N ILE A 560 36.54 -34.55 -7.05
CA ILE A 560 35.82 -33.46 -6.37
C ILE A 560 35.51 -32.33 -7.34
N SER A 561 34.55 -31.48 -6.99
CA SER A 561 34.33 -30.19 -7.65
C SER A 561 34.91 -29.07 -6.81
N CYS A 562 35.52 -28.09 -7.45
CA CYS A 562 35.93 -26.83 -6.83
C CYS A 562 34.93 -25.72 -7.12
N GLY A 563 33.86 -26.03 -7.82
CA GLY A 563 32.80 -25.05 -8.14
C GLY A 563 33.22 -23.98 -9.18
N LEU A 564 34.32 -24.18 -9.92
CA LEU A 564 34.84 -23.17 -10.85
C LEU A 564 34.24 -23.25 -12.26
N ASP A 565 33.50 -24.31 -12.59
CA ASP A 565 32.87 -24.49 -13.89
C ASP A 565 31.54 -23.71 -14.06
N ALA A 566 30.91 -23.39 -12.94
CA ALA A 566 29.58 -22.72 -12.94
C ALA A 566 29.45 -21.77 -11.75
N VAL A 567 30.15 -20.65 -11.79
CA VAL A 567 30.21 -19.68 -10.69
C VAL A 567 29.09 -18.68 -10.82
N PRO A 568 28.16 -18.58 -9.83
CA PRO A 568 27.02 -17.67 -9.90
C PRO A 568 27.43 -16.24 -9.61
N VAL A 569 26.58 -15.31 -10.06
CA VAL A 569 26.49 -13.93 -9.56
C VAL A 569 25.28 -13.88 -8.63
N LEU A 570 25.49 -13.67 -7.33
CA LEU A 570 24.44 -13.73 -6.33
C LEU A 570 24.06 -12.32 -5.83
N ALA A 571 22.76 -12.09 -5.65
CA ALA A 571 22.24 -11.05 -4.77
C ALA A 571 21.99 -11.66 -3.40
N LEU A 572 22.43 -10.95 -2.38
CA LEU A 572 22.46 -11.42 -1.00
C LEU A 572 21.97 -10.31 -0.07
N GLY A 573 21.05 -10.66 0.80
CA GLY A 573 20.58 -9.80 1.87
C GLY A 573 21.71 -9.47 2.86
N ASN A 574 21.47 -8.50 3.72
CA ASN A 574 22.38 -8.11 4.79
C ASN A 574 21.62 -8.11 6.13
N PRO A 575 21.82 -9.10 6.99
CA PRO A 575 21.13 -9.18 8.30
C PRO A 575 21.51 -8.08 9.30
N GLU A 576 22.53 -7.27 9.01
CA GLU A 576 22.98 -6.15 9.86
C GLU A 576 22.38 -4.81 9.42
N LEU A 577 21.38 -4.80 8.54
CA LEU A 577 20.69 -3.57 8.15
C LEU A 577 19.93 -2.97 9.33
N GLU A 578 19.99 -1.65 9.40
CA GLU A 578 19.19 -0.82 10.30
C GLU A 578 17.96 -0.26 9.57
N VAL A 579 17.00 0.28 10.31
CA VAL A 579 15.82 0.92 9.75
C VAL A 579 16.17 2.24 9.05
N GLU A 580 15.47 2.56 7.96
CA GLU A 580 15.47 3.91 7.39
C GLU A 580 14.63 4.83 8.26
N GLN A 581 15.00 6.10 8.36
CA GLN A 581 14.30 7.10 9.18
C GLN A 581 13.92 8.33 8.35
N VAL A 582 12.79 8.95 8.69
CA VAL A 582 12.35 10.22 8.12
C VAL A 582 11.88 11.17 9.20
N GLU A 583 12.38 12.40 9.15
CA GLU A 583 11.83 13.54 9.87
C GLU A 583 11.10 14.45 8.88
N SER A 584 9.86 14.82 9.17
CA SER A 584 9.03 15.63 8.27
C SER A 584 8.45 16.84 8.98
N PHE A 585 8.57 17.99 8.32
CA PHE A 585 7.86 19.21 8.68
C PHE A 585 6.89 19.58 7.56
N GLU A 586 5.64 19.88 7.91
CA GLU A 586 4.58 20.17 6.94
C GLU A 586 3.79 21.43 7.31
N ILE A 587 3.37 22.17 6.27
CA ILE A 587 2.38 23.24 6.36
C ILE A 587 1.29 22.97 5.33
N GLY A 588 0.04 22.91 5.77
CA GLY A 588 -1.12 22.62 4.93
C GLY A 588 -2.21 23.66 5.05
N TYR A 589 -2.92 23.86 3.97
CA TYR A 589 -4.18 24.58 3.91
C TYR A 589 -5.25 23.72 3.27
N SER A 590 -6.44 23.67 3.88
CA SER A 590 -7.63 23.04 3.33
C SER A 590 -8.78 24.04 3.41
N GLY A 591 -9.48 24.27 2.31
CA GLY A 591 -10.53 25.27 2.32
C GLY A 591 -11.66 25.03 1.32
N ILE A 592 -12.88 25.35 1.73
CA ILE A 592 -14.09 25.37 0.91
C ILE A 592 -14.28 26.78 0.38
N LEU A 593 -14.21 26.94 -0.94
CA LEU A 593 -14.31 28.21 -1.63
C LEU A 593 -15.71 28.37 -2.24
N GLY A 594 -16.52 29.25 -1.66
CA GLY A 594 -17.84 29.59 -2.17
C GLY A 594 -18.82 28.40 -2.26
N LYS A 595 -18.68 27.41 -1.38
CA LYS A 595 -19.48 26.18 -1.30
C LYS A 595 -19.38 25.23 -2.50
N ARG A 596 -18.63 25.61 -3.55
CA ARG A 596 -18.54 24.83 -4.80
C ARG A 596 -17.14 24.31 -5.12
N ALA A 597 -16.11 24.75 -4.41
CA ALA A 597 -14.77 24.30 -4.65
C ALA A 597 -14.07 23.94 -3.34
N TYR A 598 -13.34 22.84 -3.36
CA TYR A 598 -12.47 22.41 -2.27
C TYR A 598 -11.02 22.46 -2.75
N LEU A 599 -10.21 23.27 -2.06
CA LEU A 599 -8.81 23.49 -2.37
C LEU A 599 -7.93 22.96 -1.23
N THR A 600 -6.92 22.19 -1.56
CA THR A 600 -5.82 21.82 -0.66
C THR A 600 -4.49 22.30 -1.22
N VAL A 601 -3.63 22.79 -0.34
CA VAL A 601 -2.25 23.14 -0.66
C VAL A 601 -1.38 22.67 0.50
N ASP A 602 -0.46 21.76 0.23
CA ASP A 602 0.42 21.18 1.23
C ASP A 602 1.88 21.39 0.80
N TYR A 603 2.69 21.96 1.68
CA TYR A 603 4.15 22.02 1.57
C TYR A 603 4.76 21.07 2.58
N TYR A 604 5.75 20.31 2.17
CA TYR A 604 6.52 19.43 3.04
C TYR A 604 8.02 19.62 2.84
N ASN A 605 8.77 19.34 3.91
CA ASN A 605 10.21 19.22 3.90
C ASN A 605 10.59 18.03 4.77
N ASN A 606 11.27 17.05 4.17
CA ASN A 606 11.67 15.82 4.82
C ASN A 606 13.18 15.68 4.82
N GLN A 607 13.73 15.16 5.90
CA GLN A 607 15.08 14.65 5.99
C GLN A 607 14.99 13.12 6.13
N LEU A 608 15.62 12.41 5.18
CA LEU A 608 15.69 10.96 5.15
C LEU A 608 17.11 10.54 5.52
N ASP A 609 17.24 9.71 6.53
CA ASP A 609 18.51 9.25 7.07
C ASP A 609 18.60 7.73 7.01
N ASN A 610 19.83 7.21 6.99
CA ASN A 610 20.15 5.79 7.05
C ASN A 610 19.56 4.99 5.88
N PHE A 611 19.60 5.58 4.70
CA PHE A 611 19.00 5.04 3.48
C PHE A 611 19.59 3.66 3.14
N ILE A 612 18.77 2.71 2.70
CA ILE A 612 19.23 1.40 2.24
C ILE A 612 19.62 1.54 0.77
N THR A 613 20.88 1.20 0.44
CA THR A 613 21.40 1.23 -0.94
C THR A 613 20.67 0.24 -1.82
N ASP A 614 20.78 0.42 -3.14
CA ASP A 614 20.56 -0.66 -4.10
C ASP A 614 21.59 -1.79 -3.93
N LEU A 615 21.45 -2.85 -4.75
CA LEU A 615 22.39 -3.97 -4.80
C LEU A 615 23.78 -3.51 -5.28
N ILE A 616 24.71 -3.31 -4.36
CA ILE A 616 26.11 -2.95 -4.63
C ILE A 616 27.07 -4.11 -4.33
N PRO A 617 28.29 -4.10 -4.86
CA PRO A 617 29.28 -5.15 -4.54
C PRO A 617 29.51 -5.27 -3.04
N ALA A 618 29.31 -6.46 -2.47
CA ALA A 618 29.48 -6.77 -1.04
C ALA A 618 30.90 -6.50 -0.51
N ALA A 619 31.90 -6.60 -1.38
CA ALA A 619 33.27 -6.16 -1.13
C ALA A 619 33.58 -4.99 -2.08
N ASN A 620 33.57 -3.80 -1.58
CA ASN A 620 33.91 -2.57 -2.32
C ASN A 620 35.35 -2.16 -1.97
N PRO A 621 36.26 -1.98 -2.95
CA PRO A 621 37.65 -1.56 -2.68
C PRO A 621 37.76 -0.23 -1.92
N ALA A 622 36.79 0.68 -2.07
CA ALA A 622 36.77 1.99 -1.39
C ALA A 622 36.22 1.92 0.04
N LEU A 623 35.40 0.90 0.38
CA LEU A 623 34.57 0.87 1.58
C LEU A 623 34.82 -0.42 2.41
N GLY A 624 35.55 -1.37 1.87
CA GLY A 624 35.77 -2.64 2.52
C GLY A 624 34.65 -3.67 2.30
N ILE A 625 34.46 -4.55 3.26
CA ILE A 625 33.42 -5.59 3.24
C ILE A 625 32.15 -4.97 3.83
N LEU A 626 31.09 -4.86 3.03
CA LEU A 626 29.83 -4.26 3.43
C LEU A 626 28.90 -5.28 4.12
N ASN A 627 28.97 -6.54 3.70
CA ASN A 627 28.29 -7.64 4.39
C ASN A 627 29.35 -8.56 5.02
N PRO A 628 29.43 -8.68 6.35
CA PRO A 628 30.46 -9.44 7.04
C PRO A 628 30.41 -10.96 6.80
N ALA A 629 29.31 -11.49 6.23
CA ALA A 629 29.21 -12.87 5.79
C ALA A 629 30.14 -13.18 4.60
N PHE A 630 30.61 -12.14 3.87
CA PHE A 630 31.48 -12.29 2.69
C PHE A 630 32.90 -11.78 2.96
N GLY A 631 33.84 -12.57 2.57
CA GLY A 631 35.27 -12.23 2.54
C GLY A 631 35.84 -12.26 1.13
N PRO A 632 37.10 -11.88 0.97
CA PRO A 632 37.78 -12.09 -0.30
C PRO A 632 37.77 -13.58 -0.68
N TYR A 633 37.68 -13.89 -1.98
CA TYR A 633 37.67 -15.25 -2.47
C TYR A 633 38.80 -16.10 -1.86
N VAL A 634 38.47 -17.29 -1.38
CA VAL A 634 39.36 -18.31 -0.85
C VAL A 634 39.25 -19.56 -1.73
N ALA A 635 40.37 -20.02 -2.29
CA ALA A 635 40.35 -21.20 -3.13
C ALA A 635 40.17 -22.47 -2.29
N PRO A 636 39.49 -23.51 -2.86
CA PRO A 636 39.27 -24.79 -2.18
C PRO A 636 40.57 -25.45 -1.67
N ASP A 637 40.50 -26.06 -0.50
CA ASP A 637 41.63 -26.76 0.14
C ASP A 637 42.16 -27.92 -0.69
N ALA A 638 41.38 -28.44 -1.61
CA ALA A 638 41.77 -29.47 -2.55
C ALA A 638 42.87 -29.02 -3.51
N ILE A 639 43.03 -27.72 -3.74
CA ILE A 639 44.08 -27.14 -4.59
C ILE A 639 45.35 -26.99 -3.75
N PRO A 640 46.45 -27.70 -4.08
CA PRO A 640 47.66 -27.67 -3.27
C PRO A 640 48.46 -26.36 -3.45
N GLU A 641 49.20 -25.99 -2.40
CA GLU A 641 50.17 -24.90 -2.51
C GLU A 641 51.34 -25.26 -3.45
N PRO A 642 51.93 -24.31 -4.25
CA PRO A 642 51.59 -22.87 -4.20
C PRO A 642 50.43 -22.45 -5.12
N PHE A 643 49.78 -23.39 -5.83
CA PHE A 643 48.75 -23.08 -6.83
C PHE A 643 47.54 -22.43 -6.21
N ARG A 644 47.18 -22.81 -4.97
CA ARG A 644 46.07 -22.20 -4.24
C ARG A 644 46.29 -20.69 -4.05
N SER A 645 47.42 -20.30 -3.49
CA SER A 645 47.81 -18.89 -3.31
C SER A 645 47.91 -18.12 -4.63
N ILE A 646 48.34 -18.76 -5.72
CA ILE A 646 48.40 -18.14 -7.06
C ILE A 646 47.00 -17.92 -7.60
N LEU A 647 46.09 -18.89 -7.45
CA LEU A 647 44.70 -18.78 -7.89
C LEU A 647 43.96 -17.67 -7.11
N GLU A 648 44.09 -17.69 -5.79
CA GLU A 648 43.50 -16.63 -4.94
C GLU A 648 44.01 -15.23 -5.35
N GLY A 649 45.31 -15.09 -5.54
CA GLY A 649 45.90 -13.83 -5.99
C GLY A 649 45.42 -13.40 -7.37
N ALA A 650 45.28 -14.32 -8.32
CA ALA A 650 44.78 -14.05 -9.67
C ALA A 650 43.28 -13.64 -9.64
N VAL A 651 42.46 -14.40 -8.93
CA VAL A 651 41.01 -14.11 -8.81
C VAL A 651 40.79 -12.77 -8.13
N ARG A 652 41.41 -12.53 -6.97
CA ARG A 652 41.28 -11.26 -6.23
C ARG A 652 41.79 -10.05 -7.03
N SER A 653 42.79 -10.25 -7.91
CA SER A 653 43.31 -9.18 -8.76
C SER A 653 42.44 -8.90 -9.97
N ALA A 654 41.91 -9.96 -10.61
CA ALA A 654 41.07 -9.82 -11.81
C ALA A 654 39.61 -9.56 -11.50
N LEU A 655 39.10 -10.09 -10.38
CA LEU A 655 37.69 -10.07 -9.95
C LEU A 655 37.66 -9.73 -8.44
N PRO A 656 37.92 -8.47 -8.08
CA PRO A 656 38.02 -8.05 -6.67
C PRO A 656 36.70 -8.22 -5.87
N THR A 657 35.59 -8.42 -6.56
CA THR A 657 34.25 -8.67 -5.97
C THR A 657 33.95 -10.18 -5.82
N ALA A 658 34.88 -11.08 -6.24
CA ALA A 658 34.69 -12.52 -6.05
C ALA A 658 34.82 -12.89 -4.57
N SER A 659 33.99 -13.83 -4.13
CA SER A 659 33.87 -14.31 -2.77
C SER A 659 33.56 -15.81 -2.74
N ASN A 660 33.17 -16.30 -1.58
CA ASN A 660 32.63 -17.65 -1.41
C ASN A 660 31.23 -17.53 -0.76
N ASP A 661 30.33 -18.41 -1.16
CA ASP A 661 29.02 -18.58 -0.49
C ASP A 661 29.28 -18.96 0.98
N PRO A 662 28.68 -18.21 1.93
CA PRO A 662 28.97 -18.44 3.36
C PRO A 662 28.37 -19.75 3.88
N VAL A 663 27.42 -20.37 3.17
CA VAL A 663 26.79 -21.64 3.56
C VAL A 663 27.49 -22.82 2.89
N THR A 664 27.63 -22.78 1.57
CA THR A 664 28.20 -23.88 0.78
C THR A 664 29.73 -23.84 0.68
N GLY A 665 30.33 -22.64 0.85
CA GLY A 665 31.76 -22.40 0.63
C GLY A 665 32.17 -22.37 -0.85
N GLU A 666 31.23 -22.52 -1.77
CA GLU A 666 31.50 -22.49 -3.22
C GLU A 666 31.86 -21.08 -3.70
N ALA A 667 32.54 -21.01 -4.85
CA ALA A 667 32.94 -19.72 -5.40
C ALA A 667 31.75 -18.91 -5.89
N ILE A 668 31.75 -17.61 -5.62
CA ILE A 668 30.82 -16.63 -6.15
C ILE A 668 31.61 -15.60 -6.96
N LEU A 669 31.23 -15.37 -8.21
CA LEU A 669 31.92 -14.43 -9.09
C LEU A 669 31.78 -12.99 -8.63
N LYS A 670 30.58 -12.65 -8.22
CA LYS A 670 30.22 -11.34 -7.68
C LYS A 670 29.09 -11.51 -6.66
N ALA A 671 29.34 -11.09 -5.45
CA ALA A 671 28.29 -10.91 -4.45
C ALA A 671 27.79 -9.47 -4.50
N LEU A 672 26.47 -9.30 -4.64
CA LEU A 672 25.77 -8.03 -4.52
C LEU A 672 25.03 -8.02 -3.19
N THR A 673 25.00 -6.90 -2.49
CA THR A 673 24.32 -6.79 -1.18
C THR A 673 23.81 -5.38 -0.95
N TYR A 674 23.05 -5.22 0.11
CA TYR A 674 22.53 -3.95 0.61
C TYR A 674 23.35 -3.45 1.80
N THR A 675 23.36 -2.15 2.02
CA THR A 675 23.89 -1.53 3.25
C THR A 675 23.16 -0.24 3.54
N ASN A 676 23.13 0.19 4.80
CA ASN A 676 22.63 1.51 5.15
C ASN A 676 23.70 2.55 4.86
N PHE A 677 23.41 3.45 3.96
CA PHE A 677 24.25 4.61 3.70
C PHE A 677 23.49 5.65 2.89
N GLY A 678 23.44 6.83 3.40
CA GLY A 678 22.93 7.98 2.67
C GLY A 678 22.03 8.87 3.50
N GLN A 679 22.06 10.14 3.14
CA GLN A 679 21.20 11.18 3.67
C GLN A 679 20.65 12.00 2.52
N VAL A 680 19.36 12.26 2.53
CA VAL A 680 18.67 13.00 1.49
C VAL A 680 17.68 13.96 2.11
N ASP A 681 17.71 15.22 1.67
CA ASP A 681 16.64 16.17 1.95
C ASP A 681 15.66 16.18 0.77
N THR A 682 14.37 16.13 1.05
CA THR A 682 13.31 16.29 0.04
C THR A 682 12.36 17.41 0.43
N GLN A 683 11.80 18.08 -0.58
CA GLN A 683 10.76 19.07 -0.38
C GLN A 683 9.77 19.05 -1.53
N GLY A 684 8.55 19.51 -1.28
CA GLY A 684 7.57 19.58 -2.36
C GLY A 684 6.33 20.38 -2.01
N VAL A 685 5.54 20.63 -3.06
CA VAL A 685 4.24 21.29 -2.98
C VAL A 685 3.21 20.41 -3.67
N GLU A 686 2.14 20.13 -2.97
CA GLU A 686 1.01 19.35 -3.46
C GLU A 686 -0.23 20.25 -3.50
N VAL A 687 -0.90 20.32 -4.64
CA VAL A 687 -2.12 21.12 -4.82
C VAL A 687 -3.24 20.23 -5.35
N GLY A 688 -4.41 20.32 -4.73
CA GLY A 688 -5.62 19.65 -5.16
C GLY A 688 -6.80 20.61 -5.19
N LEU A 689 -7.50 20.67 -6.32
CA LEU A 689 -8.72 21.43 -6.48
C LEU A 689 -9.82 20.52 -7.01
N ASN A 690 -10.93 20.44 -6.28
CA ASN A 690 -12.19 19.83 -6.73
C ASN A 690 -13.23 20.92 -6.77
N ALA A 691 -13.83 21.18 -7.94
CA ALA A 691 -14.78 22.29 -8.11
C ALA A 691 -16.03 21.85 -8.87
N HIS A 692 -17.21 22.07 -8.28
CA HIS A 692 -18.49 21.96 -8.97
C HIS A 692 -18.75 23.23 -9.78
N LEU A 693 -18.52 23.18 -11.10
CA LEU A 693 -18.80 24.30 -12.00
C LEU A 693 -20.31 24.53 -12.12
N THR A 694 -21.06 23.44 -12.15
CA THR A 694 -22.51 23.36 -11.98
C THR A 694 -22.84 22.18 -11.07
N ASP A 695 -24.10 21.83 -10.87
CA ASP A 695 -24.51 20.66 -10.11
C ASP A 695 -24.12 19.34 -10.80
N GLU A 696 -23.95 19.37 -12.15
CA GLU A 696 -23.58 18.23 -12.96
C GLU A 696 -22.10 18.23 -13.40
N TRP A 697 -21.47 19.41 -13.50
CA TRP A 697 -20.09 19.52 -14.01
C TRP A 697 -19.09 19.65 -12.87
N LEU A 698 -18.16 18.71 -12.82
CA LEU A 698 -17.06 18.66 -11.86
C LEU A 698 -15.71 18.87 -12.57
N LEU A 699 -14.88 19.75 -12.02
CA LEU A 699 -13.50 19.97 -12.38
C LEU A 699 -12.60 19.46 -11.29
N ASN A 700 -11.60 18.67 -11.66
CA ASN A 700 -10.55 18.20 -10.77
C ASN A 700 -9.19 18.65 -11.31
N VAL A 701 -8.35 19.26 -10.47
CA VAL A 701 -7.00 19.69 -10.84
C VAL A 701 -6.04 19.21 -9.76
N THR A 702 -4.93 18.62 -10.18
CA THR A 702 -3.84 18.25 -9.29
C THR A 702 -2.52 18.79 -9.84
N TYR A 703 -1.63 19.18 -8.94
CA TYR A 703 -0.27 19.57 -9.25
C TYR A 703 0.65 19.11 -8.14
N ASN A 704 1.76 18.48 -8.50
CA ASN A 704 2.80 18.06 -7.60
C ASN A 704 4.12 18.63 -8.11
N TRP A 705 4.85 19.34 -7.25
CA TRP A 705 6.24 19.71 -7.43
C TRP A 705 7.06 19.02 -6.37
N PHE A 706 8.17 18.42 -6.78
CA PHE A 706 9.09 17.67 -5.94
C PHE A 706 10.52 18.07 -6.25
N ASP A 707 11.35 18.23 -5.21
CA ASP A 707 12.77 18.54 -5.30
C ASP A 707 13.54 17.79 -4.22
N PHE A 708 14.78 17.42 -4.49
CA PHE A 708 15.63 16.67 -3.57
C PHE A 708 17.09 17.10 -3.65
N ASP A 709 17.81 16.90 -2.54
CA ASP A 709 19.24 17.17 -2.42
C ASP A 709 19.91 16.00 -1.67
N VAL A 710 20.72 15.23 -2.39
CA VAL A 710 21.49 14.12 -1.82
C VAL A 710 22.68 14.70 -1.04
N LYS A 711 22.68 14.53 0.27
CA LYS A 711 23.73 15.01 1.17
C LYS A 711 24.88 14.02 1.27
N GLU A 712 24.55 12.74 1.33
CA GLU A 712 25.51 11.65 1.40
C GLU A 712 25.03 10.49 0.52
N GLN A 713 25.92 9.95 -0.30
CA GLN A 713 25.69 8.72 -1.07
C GLN A 713 26.96 7.90 -1.17
N LEU A 714 26.80 6.61 -1.38
CA LEU A 714 27.87 5.64 -1.50
C LEU A 714 28.18 5.36 -2.97
N GLU A 715 29.39 5.58 -3.41
CA GLU A 715 29.80 5.17 -4.76
C GLU A 715 30.00 3.63 -4.82
N PRO A 716 29.43 2.89 -5.79
CA PRO A 716 28.78 3.36 -7.02
C PRO A 716 27.24 3.47 -6.96
N ASP A 717 26.62 3.53 -5.79
CA ASP A 717 25.19 3.67 -5.64
C ASP A 717 24.66 4.97 -6.26
N GLN A 718 23.42 4.95 -6.75
CA GLN A 718 22.73 6.09 -7.31
C GLN A 718 21.42 6.32 -6.54
N LEU A 719 21.47 7.19 -5.54
CA LEU A 719 20.27 7.60 -4.83
C LEU A 719 19.45 8.52 -5.72
N LEU A 720 18.56 7.94 -6.50
CA LEU A 720 17.59 8.62 -7.34
C LEU A 720 16.20 8.58 -6.70
N PRO A 721 15.42 9.67 -6.82
CA PRO A 721 14.07 9.71 -6.25
C PRO A 721 13.08 8.81 -6.99
N ASN A 722 13.41 8.36 -8.22
CA ASN A 722 12.53 7.58 -9.08
C ASN A 722 11.14 8.23 -9.25
N ALA A 723 11.12 9.56 -9.26
CA ALA A 723 9.94 10.40 -9.29
C ALA A 723 10.20 11.64 -10.15
N PRO A 724 9.18 12.17 -10.85
CA PRO A 724 9.30 13.38 -11.65
C PRO A 724 9.38 14.64 -10.79
N GLU A 725 10.04 15.69 -11.28
CA GLU A 725 10.02 17.01 -10.64
C GLU A 725 8.61 17.62 -10.66
N ASN A 726 7.91 17.52 -11.78
CA ASN A 726 6.55 18.03 -11.91
C ASN A 726 5.59 16.96 -12.44
N GLN A 727 4.37 16.97 -11.91
CA GLN A 727 3.26 16.14 -12.36
C GLN A 727 1.97 16.98 -12.33
N TYR A 728 1.19 16.89 -13.40
CA TYR A 728 -0.08 17.62 -13.55
C TYR A 728 -1.21 16.65 -13.84
N GLY A 729 -2.36 16.89 -13.20
CA GLY A 729 -3.60 16.19 -13.47
C GLY A 729 -4.75 17.19 -13.74
N LEU A 730 -5.54 16.93 -14.77
CA LEU A 730 -6.73 17.69 -15.10
C LEU A 730 -7.86 16.73 -15.43
N GLY A 731 -8.94 16.76 -14.65
CA GLY A 731 -10.15 15.97 -14.88
C GLY A 731 -11.36 16.86 -15.07
N ILE A 732 -12.21 16.54 -16.05
CA ILE A 732 -13.52 17.12 -16.19
C ILE A 732 -14.55 16.00 -16.27
N SER A 733 -15.59 16.10 -15.44
CA SER A 733 -16.65 15.09 -15.38
C SER A 733 -18.02 15.76 -15.50
N TYR A 734 -18.89 15.13 -16.25
CA TYR A 734 -20.32 15.38 -16.23
C TYR A 734 -21.02 14.23 -15.51
N VAL A 735 -21.79 14.53 -14.49
CA VAL A 735 -22.51 13.57 -13.64
C VAL A 735 -23.99 13.90 -13.72
N GLY A 736 -24.73 13.14 -14.50
CA GLY A 736 -26.18 13.32 -14.69
C GLY A 736 -26.94 12.10 -14.20
N ASP A 737 -28.26 12.20 -14.13
CA ASP A 737 -29.14 11.11 -13.66
C ASP A 737 -29.08 9.85 -14.54
N VAL A 738 -28.76 10.01 -15.82
CA VAL A 738 -28.83 8.94 -16.83
C VAL A 738 -27.49 8.68 -17.50
N PHE A 739 -26.61 9.66 -17.50
CA PHE A 739 -25.36 9.62 -18.25
C PHE A 739 -24.24 10.31 -17.48
N ASP A 740 -23.14 9.59 -17.31
CA ASP A 740 -21.90 10.08 -16.71
C ASP A 740 -20.76 10.01 -17.70
N VAL A 741 -19.95 11.07 -17.78
CA VAL A 741 -18.70 11.07 -18.57
C VAL A 741 -17.59 11.72 -17.76
N ALA A 742 -16.42 11.11 -17.76
CA ALA A 742 -15.20 11.71 -17.24
C ALA A 742 -14.07 11.62 -18.26
N VAL A 743 -13.36 12.72 -18.43
CA VAL A 743 -12.12 12.79 -19.19
C VAL A 743 -11.05 13.27 -18.24
N LYS A 744 -9.94 12.51 -18.14
CA LYS A 744 -8.83 12.82 -17.28
C LYS A 744 -7.56 12.90 -18.12
N TYR A 745 -6.79 13.95 -17.94
CA TYR A 745 -5.47 14.16 -18.54
C TYR A 745 -4.41 14.17 -17.46
N ARG A 746 -3.31 13.47 -17.67
CA ARG A 746 -2.14 13.44 -16.80
C ARG A 746 -0.88 13.70 -17.63
N HIS A 747 -0.03 14.59 -17.13
CA HIS A 747 1.32 14.83 -17.60
C HIS A 747 2.33 14.49 -16.52
N VAL A 748 3.41 13.83 -16.88
CA VAL A 748 4.51 13.46 -16.02
C VAL A 748 5.81 13.89 -16.70
N ASP A 749 6.62 14.71 -16.03
CA ASP A 749 7.94 15.11 -16.52
C ASP A 749 8.88 13.89 -16.63
N SER A 750 9.92 14.03 -17.44
CA SER A 750 10.98 13.02 -17.52
C SER A 750 11.78 12.96 -16.22
N PHE A 751 12.21 11.77 -15.85
CA PHE A 751 13.05 11.54 -14.68
C PHE A 751 14.00 10.36 -14.90
N ASP A 752 15.02 10.24 -14.05
CA ASP A 752 15.89 9.08 -14.04
C ASP A 752 15.38 8.03 -13.03
N TRP A 753 15.50 6.77 -13.42
CA TRP A 753 15.13 5.61 -12.61
C TRP A 753 16.36 4.78 -12.27
N ALA A 754 16.51 4.38 -11.02
CA ALA A 754 17.45 3.34 -10.59
C ALA A 754 16.76 2.47 -9.52
N ALA A 755 16.70 1.18 -9.77
CA ALA A 755 16.23 0.18 -8.81
C ALA A 755 16.84 -1.18 -9.16
N GLY A 756 17.75 -1.66 -8.33
CA GLY A 756 18.46 -2.91 -8.53
C GLY A 756 19.26 -2.91 -9.82
N VAL A 757 18.96 -3.88 -10.68
CA VAL A 757 19.68 -4.06 -11.96
C VAL A 757 19.17 -3.15 -13.09
N PHE A 758 18.12 -2.39 -12.83
CA PHE A 758 17.48 -1.51 -13.81
C PHE A 758 17.79 -0.04 -13.51
N ALA A 759 18.53 0.61 -14.39
CA ALA A 759 18.81 2.03 -14.30
C ALA A 759 18.76 2.68 -15.69
N GLY A 760 18.05 3.82 -15.79
CA GLY A 760 17.97 4.58 -17.03
C GLY A 760 16.85 5.63 -17.02
N PRO A 761 16.76 6.43 -18.11
CA PRO A 761 15.81 7.54 -18.16
C PRO A 761 14.39 7.05 -18.46
N ILE A 762 13.43 7.69 -17.82
CA ILE A 762 12.00 7.64 -18.15
C ILE A 762 11.67 8.92 -18.91
N PRO A 763 11.28 8.87 -20.18
CA PRO A 763 10.84 10.04 -20.92
C PRO A 763 9.56 10.64 -20.33
N ALA A 764 9.34 11.94 -20.53
CA ALA A 764 8.06 12.57 -20.21
C ALA A 764 6.92 11.93 -21.05
N TYR A 765 5.73 11.81 -20.46
CA TYR A 765 4.57 11.24 -21.14
C TYR A 765 3.26 11.94 -20.77
N ASP A 766 2.31 11.84 -21.69
CA ASP A 766 0.98 12.41 -21.59
C ASP A 766 -0.09 11.32 -21.74
N VAL A 767 -0.99 11.18 -20.78
CA VAL A 767 -2.05 10.16 -20.81
C VAL A 767 -3.41 10.83 -20.71
N VAL A 768 -4.34 10.41 -21.55
CA VAL A 768 -5.76 10.80 -21.46
C VAL A 768 -6.60 9.56 -21.25
N ASP A 769 -7.42 9.57 -20.19
CA ASP A 769 -8.36 8.51 -19.88
C ASP A 769 -9.80 8.99 -20.11
N LEU A 770 -10.68 8.09 -20.57
CA LEU A 770 -12.09 8.33 -20.80
C LEU A 770 -12.92 7.27 -20.09
N THR A 771 -13.90 7.72 -19.32
CA THR A 771 -14.95 6.87 -18.78
C THR A 771 -16.31 7.43 -19.19
N ALA A 772 -17.22 6.58 -19.64
CA ALA A 772 -18.59 6.97 -19.96
C ALA A 772 -19.56 5.85 -19.58
N ASN A 773 -20.58 6.18 -18.77
CA ASN A 773 -21.61 5.28 -18.29
C ASN A 773 -22.99 5.78 -18.67
N TYR A 774 -23.88 4.87 -19.00
CA TYR A 774 -25.27 5.14 -19.36
C TYR A 774 -26.21 4.23 -18.58
N GLN A 775 -27.06 4.85 -17.77
CA GLN A 775 -28.10 4.17 -16.99
C GLN A 775 -29.30 3.86 -17.91
N VAL A 776 -29.39 2.63 -18.40
CA VAL A 776 -30.48 2.18 -19.28
C VAL A 776 -31.84 2.19 -18.54
N ASN A 777 -31.82 1.80 -17.27
CA ASN A 777 -32.92 1.86 -16.31
C ASN A 777 -32.37 1.64 -14.90
N ASP A 778 -33.20 1.69 -13.86
CA ASP A 778 -32.80 1.57 -12.45
C ASP A 778 -31.97 0.32 -12.11
N ARG A 779 -31.92 -0.68 -13.01
CA ARG A 779 -31.25 -1.96 -12.80
C ARG A 779 -30.09 -2.24 -13.73
N VAL A 780 -30.05 -1.57 -14.88
CA VAL A 780 -29.08 -1.86 -15.95
C VAL A 780 -28.29 -0.62 -16.29
N GLU A 781 -27.00 -0.73 -16.20
CA GLU A 781 -26.02 0.25 -16.63
C GLU A 781 -25.11 -0.36 -17.68
N VAL A 782 -24.74 0.41 -18.69
CA VAL A 782 -23.73 0.05 -19.70
C VAL A 782 -22.70 1.16 -19.76
N GLY A 783 -21.45 0.81 -20.02
CA GLY A 783 -20.41 1.83 -20.10
C GLY A 783 -19.17 1.38 -20.82
N VAL A 784 -18.25 2.32 -20.97
CA VAL A 784 -16.91 2.12 -21.53
C VAL A 784 -15.89 2.83 -20.67
N ASN A 785 -14.76 2.18 -20.47
CA ASN A 785 -13.58 2.72 -19.83
C ASN A 785 -12.39 2.56 -20.77
N VAL A 786 -11.69 3.65 -21.07
CA VAL A 786 -10.52 3.66 -21.94
C VAL A 786 -9.37 4.34 -21.21
N THR A 787 -8.35 3.60 -20.89
CA THR A 787 -7.07 4.15 -20.41
C THR A 787 -6.14 4.39 -21.60
N ASN A 788 -5.38 5.49 -21.57
CA ASN A 788 -4.50 5.90 -22.66
C ASN A 788 -5.26 6.03 -24.00
N LEU A 789 -6.28 6.88 -24.04
CA LEU A 789 -7.22 7.04 -25.17
C LEU A 789 -6.51 7.25 -26.52
N PHE A 790 -5.38 7.95 -26.53
CA PHE A 790 -4.66 8.29 -27.76
C PHE A 790 -3.59 7.27 -28.16
N ASP A 791 -3.45 6.18 -27.38
CA ASP A 791 -2.49 5.11 -27.63
C ASP A 791 -1.04 5.61 -27.69
N ASP A 792 -0.67 6.47 -26.74
CA ASP A 792 0.70 6.96 -26.60
C ASP A 792 1.57 5.90 -25.94
N ASN A 793 2.43 5.26 -26.74
CA ASN A 793 3.30 4.19 -26.29
C ASN A 793 4.41 4.74 -25.39
N HIS A 794 4.34 4.48 -24.13
CA HIS A 794 5.28 4.95 -23.12
C HIS A 794 5.58 3.88 -22.08
N TYR A 795 6.58 4.12 -21.27
CA TYR A 795 6.86 3.30 -20.09
C TYR A 795 7.04 4.18 -18.85
N GLN A 796 6.68 3.67 -17.70
CA GLN A 796 6.65 4.40 -16.43
C GLN A 796 7.71 3.92 -15.45
N ILE A 797 8.27 2.73 -15.66
CA ILE A 797 9.37 2.14 -14.88
C ILE A 797 10.44 1.65 -15.84
N PHE A 798 11.72 1.92 -15.57
CA PHE A 798 12.80 1.36 -16.38
C PHE A 798 12.89 -0.15 -16.16
N GLY A 799 12.78 -0.95 -17.22
CA GLY A 799 12.62 -2.42 -17.15
C GLY A 799 11.17 -2.91 -17.30
N GLY A 800 10.17 -2.05 -17.12
CA GLY A 800 8.76 -2.36 -17.31
C GLY A 800 8.30 -2.48 -18.76
N ASP A 801 7.08 -2.88 -19.01
CA ASP A 801 6.48 -3.01 -20.33
C ASP A 801 6.18 -1.65 -20.96
N VAL A 802 6.06 -1.63 -22.28
CA VAL A 802 5.50 -0.49 -23.01
C VAL A 802 3.98 -0.50 -22.82
N LEU A 803 3.46 0.57 -22.24
CA LEU A 803 2.04 0.71 -21.96
C LEU A 803 1.33 1.26 -23.19
N GLU A 804 0.26 0.57 -23.59
CA GLU A 804 -0.59 0.88 -24.72
C GLU A 804 -1.99 1.26 -24.25
N ARG A 805 -2.89 1.57 -25.18
CA ARG A 805 -4.30 1.79 -24.87
C ARG A 805 -4.96 0.50 -24.37
N ARG A 806 -5.89 0.67 -23.43
CA ARG A 806 -6.81 -0.40 -23.02
C ARG A 806 -8.23 0.12 -22.98
N ALA A 807 -9.10 -0.40 -23.83
CA ALA A 807 -10.53 -0.08 -23.92
C ALA A 807 -11.37 -1.28 -23.48
N LEU A 808 -12.24 -1.07 -22.49
CA LEU A 808 -13.17 -2.06 -21.95
C LEU A 808 -14.60 -1.53 -22.03
N GLY A 809 -15.52 -2.35 -22.57
CA GLY A 809 -16.95 -2.15 -22.39
C GLY A 809 -17.47 -2.96 -21.22
N HIS A 810 -18.53 -2.49 -20.53
CA HIS A 810 -19.14 -3.24 -19.45
C HIS A 810 -20.66 -3.13 -19.43
N VAL A 811 -21.28 -4.11 -18.78
CA VAL A 811 -22.70 -4.13 -18.42
C VAL A 811 -22.83 -4.51 -16.97
N SER A 812 -23.51 -3.68 -16.18
CA SER A 812 -23.83 -3.95 -14.77
C SER A 812 -25.32 -4.16 -14.59
N PHE A 813 -25.70 -5.12 -13.78
CA PHE A 813 -27.08 -5.43 -13.41
C PHE A 813 -27.22 -5.39 -11.90
N ARG A 814 -28.24 -4.63 -11.39
CA ARG A 814 -28.55 -4.50 -9.95
C ARG A 814 -29.97 -5.01 -9.68
N TRP A 815 -30.21 -5.69 -8.54
CA TRP A 815 -31.54 -6.20 -8.17
C TRP A 815 -31.83 -6.13 -6.68
#